data_617c883273d2b0efbc39d53a72607404
#
_entry.id   617c883273d2b0efbc39d53a72607404
#
_cell.length_a   1.000
_cell.length_b   1.000
_cell.length_c   1.000
_cell.angle_alpha   90.00
_cell.angle_beta   90.00
_cell.angle_gamma   90.00
#
_symmetry.space_group_name_H-M   'P 1'
#
loop_
_entity.id
_entity.type
_entity.pdbx_description
1 polymer ?
#
loop_
_entity_poly.entity_id
_entity_poly.type
_entity_poly.pdbx_seq_one_letter_code
_entity_poly.pdbx_strand_id
1 'polypeptide(L)'
;MDNPSLLAVAVVGDGESETGPLATSWQSNKLVNPKTDGIVLPILHLNGYKIANPTILSRISDEELTEFFEGMGYDPHFFVAGFDNESHISIHARFAALLEEVFNQICDIKAAAEAGDETRPVYPMIVFRTPKGWTCPKHIDGKKTEGSWRAHQVPLASAKDTHEHFRVLRGWLKSYKPEELFDEKGAIRPEVTAFMPKGDLRIGANPNANGGLVREDLVLPDIHAHEVPVAEKGHGWGSTEAARVFGAYTADVLANNMENFRIFGPDETASNRLQDAYKYTVKQWEGGFYADADNDELLAPQGKVVEQLSEHQCEGFLEAYVLTGRHGVWSSYESFIHVVDSMVNQHCKWLEATVREIPWRKPIAGLNILLSSHVWRQDHNGFSHQDPGFVDLLLNKANDTHVVNAYYPCDANMALAVAERCYQSTNCVNAIFCGKQPAPTFLTVDEAKAELEKGVAEWKWASSAESLADADIVLGTCGDVPALEALAALDMLKGEGVKAKFVNVVDLLKIQNASENDLAISDEEFAELFGNGEKPVLFAFHAYAGTIRRLVWDRPGHDAWHVHGYEEKGSTTTPFDMLRLNNMDRWALAADALRIIDAEKYADKIAEWEKFRQDAFQFAVDEGYDVPEFTSWVWPDAAAATEGELSATQMTAGDNE
;
A
#
# COMPACT_ATOMS: atom_id res chain seq x y z
N MET A 1 -12.14 -8.78 11.14
CA MET A 1 -11.66 -8.23 12.42
C MET A 1 -12.67 -7.22 12.94
N ASP A 2 -12.80 -7.06 14.26
CA ASP A 2 -13.73 -6.15 14.94
C ASP A 2 -15.21 -6.28 14.55
N ASN A 3 -15.62 -7.49 14.18
CA ASN A 3 -16.97 -7.85 13.75
C ASN A 3 -17.35 -9.24 14.32
N PRO A 4 -17.56 -9.37 15.64
CA PRO A 4 -17.72 -10.68 16.29
C PRO A 4 -18.94 -11.48 15.81
N SER A 5 -19.97 -10.83 15.27
CA SER A 5 -21.17 -11.51 14.74
C SER A 5 -21.03 -11.98 13.28
N LEU A 6 -19.92 -11.66 12.60
CA LEU A 6 -19.77 -11.93 11.18
C LEU A 6 -19.17 -13.32 10.93
N LEU A 7 -19.78 -14.09 10.02
CA LEU A 7 -19.21 -15.27 9.42
C LEU A 7 -18.86 -14.98 7.96
N ALA A 8 -17.59 -15.04 7.65
CA ALA A 8 -17.10 -14.93 6.28
C ALA A 8 -16.86 -16.32 5.69
N VAL A 9 -17.50 -16.64 4.56
CA VAL A 9 -17.30 -17.91 3.85
C VAL A 9 -16.39 -17.66 2.66
N ALA A 10 -15.20 -18.27 2.67
CA ALA A 10 -14.21 -18.15 1.62
C ALA A 10 -14.12 -19.45 0.78
N VAL A 11 -14.61 -19.40 -0.47
CA VAL A 11 -14.44 -20.52 -1.41
C VAL A 11 -13.14 -20.36 -2.15
N VAL A 12 -12.23 -21.31 -1.95
CA VAL A 12 -10.84 -21.28 -2.43
C VAL A 12 -10.62 -22.43 -3.39
N GLY A 13 -10.19 -22.16 -4.62
CA GLY A 13 -9.78 -23.21 -5.56
C GLY A 13 -8.47 -23.88 -5.13
N ASP A 14 -8.34 -25.17 -5.42
CA ASP A 14 -7.12 -25.92 -5.11
C ASP A 14 -5.88 -25.42 -5.86
N GLY A 15 -6.06 -24.87 -7.06
CA GLY A 15 -5.00 -24.16 -7.78
C GLY A 15 -4.62 -22.82 -7.15
N GLU A 16 -5.59 -22.09 -6.62
CA GLU A 16 -5.36 -20.84 -5.90
C GLU A 16 -4.57 -21.06 -4.60
N SER A 17 -4.80 -22.19 -3.93
CA SER A 17 -4.07 -22.57 -2.71
C SER A 17 -2.55 -22.71 -2.91
N GLU A 18 -2.08 -22.84 -4.15
CA GLU A 18 -0.65 -22.88 -4.48
C GLU A 18 -0.03 -21.49 -4.66
N THR A 19 -0.83 -20.42 -4.72
CA THR A 19 -0.31 -19.05 -4.86
C THR A 19 0.28 -18.55 -3.55
N GLY A 20 1.33 -17.69 -3.64
CA GLY A 20 2.00 -17.13 -2.46
C GLY A 20 1.03 -16.46 -1.49
N PRO A 21 0.14 -15.54 -1.95
CA PRO A 21 -0.82 -14.87 -1.08
C PRO A 21 -1.70 -15.85 -0.30
N LEU A 22 -2.26 -16.86 -0.98
CA LEU A 22 -3.20 -17.78 -0.34
C LEU A 22 -2.51 -18.84 0.53
N ALA A 23 -1.33 -19.32 0.10
CA ALA A 23 -0.54 -20.26 0.90
C ALA A 23 -0.19 -19.71 2.29
N THR A 24 0.10 -18.41 2.38
CA THR A 24 0.39 -17.73 3.65
C THR A 24 -0.87 -17.50 4.47
N SER A 25 -2.03 -17.31 3.84
CA SER A 25 -3.29 -16.97 4.51
C SER A 25 -3.83 -18.09 5.42
N TRP A 26 -3.45 -19.34 5.20
CA TRP A 26 -3.82 -20.47 6.08
C TRP A 26 -3.34 -20.30 7.53
N GLN A 27 -2.32 -19.45 7.76
CA GLN A 27 -1.79 -19.16 9.09
C GLN A 27 -2.57 -18.05 9.82
N SER A 28 -3.40 -17.28 9.11
CA SER A 28 -4.07 -16.07 9.62
C SER A 28 -5.04 -16.33 10.76
N ASN A 29 -5.48 -17.59 10.96
CA ASN A 29 -6.31 -17.97 12.09
C ASN A 29 -5.60 -17.84 13.47
N LYS A 30 -4.27 -17.56 13.49
CA LYS A 30 -3.50 -17.24 14.71
C LYS A 30 -3.53 -15.74 15.02
N LEU A 31 -4.16 -14.94 14.15
CA LEU A 31 -4.26 -13.48 14.24
C LEU A 31 -5.72 -13.00 14.33
N VAL A 32 -6.65 -13.91 14.64
CA VAL A 32 -8.10 -13.64 14.73
C VAL A 32 -8.63 -14.15 16.05
N ASN A 33 -9.22 -13.27 16.86
CA ASN A 33 -9.80 -13.61 18.15
C ASN A 33 -11.30 -13.87 18.02
N PRO A 34 -11.82 -15.06 18.34
CA PRO A 34 -13.22 -15.39 18.17
C PRO A 34 -14.17 -14.56 19.06
N LYS A 35 -13.67 -13.90 20.12
CA LYS A 35 -14.47 -13.05 20.99
C LYS A 35 -14.74 -11.68 20.38
N THR A 36 -13.74 -11.07 19.73
CA THR A 36 -13.81 -9.70 19.20
C THR A 36 -13.94 -9.65 17.70
N ASP A 37 -13.54 -10.72 17.01
CA ASP A 37 -13.53 -10.81 15.56
C ASP A 37 -14.60 -11.78 15.05
N GLY A 38 -14.90 -11.69 13.75
CA GLY A 38 -15.67 -12.70 13.03
C GLY A 38 -14.88 -13.99 12.85
N ILE A 39 -15.52 -15.00 12.30
CA ILE A 39 -14.87 -16.27 11.92
C ILE A 39 -14.86 -16.41 10.40
N VAL A 40 -13.80 -16.97 9.87
CA VAL A 40 -13.69 -17.36 8.45
C VAL A 40 -13.90 -18.86 8.36
N LEU A 41 -14.86 -19.29 7.51
CA LEU A 41 -15.04 -20.67 7.09
C LEU A 41 -14.42 -20.87 5.72
N PRO A 42 -13.23 -21.49 5.59
CA PRO A 42 -12.67 -21.85 4.31
C PRO A 42 -13.38 -23.08 3.71
N ILE A 43 -13.73 -22.99 2.42
CA ILE A 43 -14.18 -24.12 1.61
C ILE A 43 -13.16 -24.33 0.50
N LEU A 44 -12.27 -25.30 0.66
CA LEU A 44 -11.31 -25.69 -0.36
C LEU A 44 -12.00 -26.48 -1.46
N HIS A 45 -12.22 -25.89 -2.64
CA HIS A 45 -12.79 -26.58 -3.79
C HIS A 45 -11.70 -27.40 -4.50
N LEU A 46 -11.58 -28.64 -4.10
CA LEU A 46 -10.58 -29.61 -4.59
C LEU A 46 -11.09 -30.30 -5.86
N ASN A 47 -10.94 -29.64 -7.01
CA ASN A 47 -11.37 -30.20 -8.32
C ASN A 47 -10.27 -30.97 -9.05
N GLY A 48 -9.03 -30.90 -8.56
CA GLY A 48 -7.91 -31.72 -9.00
C GLY A 48 -7.01 -31.14 -10.06
N TYR A 49 -7.35 -30.02 -10.69
CA TYR A 49 -6.57 -29.49 -11.82
C TYR A 49 -6.50 -27.95 -11.84
N LYS A 50 -5.33 -27.46 -12.22
CA LYS A 50 -5.07 -26.09 -12.66
C LYS A 50 -5.47 -25.92 -14.13
N ILE A 51 -4.80 -25.04 -14.86
CA ILE A 51 -5.03 -24.77 -16.29
C ILE A 51 -4.73 -26.01 -17.16
N ALA A 52 -3.59 -26.67 -16.92
CA ALA A 52 -3.10 -27.79 -17.72
C ALA A 52 -2.58 -28.98 -16.89
N ASN A 53 -2.34 -28.76 -15.61
CA ASN A 53 -1.71 -29.73 -14.72
C ASN A 53 -2.59 -30.04 -13.49
N PRO A 54 -2.41 -31.20 -12.83
CA PRO A 54 -3.01 -31.45 -11.54
C PRO A 54 -2.49 -30.45 -10.48
N THR A 55 -3.29 -30.22 -9.45
CA THR A 55 -2.87 -29.46 -8.27
C THR A 55 -2.10 -30.36 -7.31
N ILE A 56 -1.22 -29.76 -6.50
CA ILE A 56 -0.44 -30.50 -5.49
C ILE A 56 -1.37 -31.17 -4.49
N LEU A 57 -2.31 -30.40 -3.90
CA LEU A 57 -3.24 -30.87 -2.89
C LEU A 57 -4.16 -32.01 -3.38
N SER A 58 -4.37 -32.14 -4.69
CA SER A 58 -5.15 -33.24 -5.25
C SER A 58 -4.36 -34.53 -5.46
N ARG A 59 -3.05 -34.52 -5.22
CA ARG A 59 -2.14 -35.65 -5.47
C ARG A 59 -1.50 -36.20 -4.20
N ILE A 60 -1.86 -35.67 -3.06
CA ILE A 60 -1.56 -36.26 -1.75
C ILE A 60 -2.76 -37.06 -1.25
N SER A 61 -2.55 -37.95 -0.29
CA SER A 61 -3.63 -38.78 0.28
C SER A 61 -4.58 -37.93 1.15
N ASP A 62 -5.76 -38.43 1.46
CA ASP A 62 -6.69 -37.75 2.34
C ASP A 62 -6.13 -37.62 3.76
N GLU A 63 -5.35 -38.62 4.21
CA GLU A 63 -4.65 -38.56 5.48
C GLU A 63 -3.60 -37.44 5.52
N GLU A 64 -2.74 -37.35 4.49
CA GLU A 64 -1.73 -36.30 4.39
C GLU A 64 -2.36 -34.93 4.28
N LEU A 65 -3.48 -34.79 3.56
CA LEU A 65 -4.22 -33.55 3.45
C LEU A 65 -4.86 -33.13 4.79
N THR A 66 -5.36 -34.11 5.56
CA THR A 66 -5.88 -33.87 6.91
C THR A 66 -4.77 -33.38 7.83
N GLU A 67 -3.65 -34.10 7.91
CA GLU A 67 -2.50 -33.70 8.73
C GLU A 67 -1.96 -32.31 8.37
N PHE A 68 -1.96 -31.96 7.08
CA PHE A 68 -1.55 -30.65 6.60
C PHE A 68 -2.43 -29.54 7.18
N PHE A 69 -3.76 -29.68 7.11
CA PHE A 69 -4.66 -28.62 7.60
C PHE A 69 -4.83 -28.65 9.13
N GLU A 70 -4.75 -29.80 9.78
CA GLU A 70 -4.69 -29.89 11.24
C GLU A 70 -3.45 -29.15 11.78
N GLY A 71 -2.28 -29.32 11.14
CA GLY A 71 -1.06 -28.57 11.45
C GLY A 71 -1.20 -27.05 11.28
N MET A 72 -2.09 -26.61 10.39
CA MET A 72 -2.44 -25.21 10.20
C MET A 72 -3.51 -24.71 11.20
N GLY A 73 -4.08 -25.60 12.03
CA GLY A 73 -5.08 -25.26 13.06
C GLY A 73 -6.52 -25.31 12.55
N TYR A 74 -6.79 -26.16 11.58
CA TYR A 74 -8.14 -26.43 11.07
C TYR A 74 -8.59 -27.86 11.39
N ASP A 75 -9.92 -28.06 11.42
CA ASP A 75 -10.60 -29.34 11.42
C ASP A 75 -11.21 -29.56 10.03
N PRO A 76 -10.58 -30.38 9.15
CA PRO A 76 -11.01 -30.53 7.76
C PRO A 76 -12.13 -31.57 7.62
N HIS A 77 -13.32 -31.10 7.21
CA HIS A 77 -14.47 -31.93 6.86
C HIS A 77 -14.49 -32.23 5.36
N PHE A 78 -14.41 -33.49 4.97
CA PHE A 78 -14.44 -33.88 3.57
C PHE A 78 -15.85 -34.05 3.04
N PHE A 79 -16.13 -33.39 1.91
CA PHE A 79 -17.36 -33.56 1.13
C PHE A 79 -17.02 -33.95 -0.31
N VAL A 80 -17.45 -35.12 -0.73
CA VAL A 80 -17.17 -35.67 -2.07
C VAL A 80 -18.47 -35.80 -2.85
N ALA A 81 -18.51 -35.25 -4.09
CA ALA A 81 -19.66 -35.31 -4.97
C ALA A 81 -19.27 -35.37 -6.46
N GLY A 82 -20.14 -35.91 -7.29
CA GLY A 82 -20.01 -35.87 -8.75
C GLY A 82 -19.13 -36.96 -9.36
N PHE A 83 -18.60 -37.88 -8.57
CA PHE A 83 -17.80 -39.01 -9.07
C PHE A 83 -18.63 -40.29 -9.32
N ASP A 84 -19.84 -40.35 -8.83
CA ASP A 84 -20.78 -41.43 -8.95
C ASP A 84 -22.12 -41.00 -9.57
N ASN A 85 -23.14 -41.83 -9.50
CA ASN A 85 -24.48 -41.54 -9.98
C ASN A 85 -25.45 -41.11 -8.86
N GLU A 86 -24.92 -40.58 -7.75
CA GLU A 86 -25.76 -40.04 -6.68
C GLU A 86 -26.69 -38.93 -7.22
N SER A 87 -27.93 -38.91 -6.74
CA SER A 87 -28.87 -37.87 -7.16
C SER A 87 -28.50 -36.49 -6.59
N HIS A 88 -28.75 -35.42 -7.36
CA HIS A 88 -28.52 -34.05 -6.89
C HIS A 88 -29.25 -33.76 -5.57
N ILE A 89 -30.45 -34.28 -5.37
CA ILE A 89 -31.22 -34.12 -4.13
C ILE A 89 -30.47 -34.71 -2.94
N SER A 90 -29.90 -35.90 -3.10
CA SER A 90 -29.09 -36.54 -2.06
C SER A 90 -27.81 -35.76 -1.75
N ILE A 91 -27.09 -35.29 -2.79
CA ILE A 91 -25.90 -34.46 -2.64
C ILE A 91 -26.21 -33.19 -1.86
N HIS A 92 -27.27 -32.49 -2.25
CA HIS A 92 -27.69 -31.24 -1.58
C HIS A 92 -28.09 -31.48 -0.13
N ALA A 93 -28.80 -32.58 0.17
CA ALA A 93 -29.19 -32.94 1.54
C ALA A 93 -27.97 -33.23 2.42
N ARG A 94 -26.97 -33.98 1.92
CA ARG A 94 -25.70 -34.25 2.64
C ARG A 94 -24.90 -32.97 2.86
N PHE A 95 -24.82 -32.11 1.85
CA PHE A 95 -24.10 -30.85 1.99
C PHE A 95 -24.77 -29.89 2.97
N ALA A 96 -26.10 -29.82 2.97
CA ALA A 96 -26.84 -29.04 3.95
C ALA A 96 -26.60 -29.55 5.39
N ALA A 97 -26.58 -30.87 5.60
CA ALA A 97 -26.27 -31.46 6.90
C ALA A 97 -24.84 -31.13 7.36
N LEU A 98 -23.85 -31.19 6.45
CA LEU A 98 -22.47 -30.81 6.76
C LEU A 98 -22.36 -29.31 7.09
N LEU A 99 -23.05 -28.45 6.35
CA LEU A 99 -23.05 -27.01 6.65
C LEU A 99 -23.66 -26.71 8.02
N GLU A 100 -24.71 -27.42 8.42
CA GLU A 100 -25.31 -27.30 9.74
C GLU A 100 -24.35 -27.77 10.85
N GLU A 101 -23.66 -28.89 10.66
CA GLU A 101 -22.63 -29.39 11.57
C GLU A 101 -21.50 -28.37 11.77
N VAL A 102 -20.90 -27.91 10.68
CA VAL A 102 -19.81 -26.91 10.69
C VAL A 102 -20.27 -25.59 11.31
N PHE A 103 -21.50 -25.15 11.01
CA PHE A 103 -22.06 -23.93 11.61
C PHE A 103 -22.25 -24.06 13.12
N ASN A 104 -22.69 -25.22 13.62
CA ASN A 104 -22.80 -25.49 15.04
C ASN A 104 -21.43 -25.46 15.73
N GLN A 105 -20.38 -26.04 15.13
CA GLN A 105 -19.01 -25.93 15.65
C GLN A 105 -18.55 -24.46 15.75
N ILE A 106 -18.87 -23.63 14.76
CA ILE A 106 -18.56 -22.20 14.79
C ILE A 106 -19.31 -21.51 15.94
N CYS A 107 -20.59 -21.85 16.16
CA CYS A 107 -21.38 -21.33 17.28
C CYS A 107 -20.79 -21.73 18.64
N ASP A 108 -20.32 -22.99 18.77
CA ASP A 108 -19.71 -23.48 19.99
C ASP A 108 -18.38 -22.76 20.30
N ILE A 109 -17.54 -22.51 19.27
CA ILE A 109 -16.31 -21.70 19.40
C ILE A 109 -16.64 -20.30 19.89
N LYS A 110 -17.66 -19.65 19.30
CA LYS A 110 -18.11 -18.31 19.74
C LYS A 110 -18.59 -18.31 21.17
N ALA A 111 -19.45 -19.26 21.54
CA ALA A 111 -20.00 -19.36 22.90
C ALA A 111 -18.90 -19.63 23.95
N ALA A 112 -17.90 -20.45 23.63
CA ALA A 112 -16.75 -20.70 24.51
C ALA A 112 -15.93 -19.40 24.71
N ALA A 113 -15.63 -18.68 23.64
CA ALA A 113 -14.89 -17.42 23.70
C ALA A 113 -15.65 -16.32 24.50
N GLU A 114 -16.98 -16.22 24.31
CA GLU A 114 -17.85 -15.32 25.09
C GLU A 114 -17.87 -15.70 26.57
N ALA A 115 -17.83 -17.00 26.89
CA ALA A 115 -17.75 -17.51 28.26
C ALA A 115 -16.37 -17.30 28.91
N GLY A 116 -15.38 -16.81 28.17
CA GLY A 116 -14.04 -16.52 28.66
C GLY A 116 -13.04 -17.64 28.48
N ASP A 117 -13.29 -18.59 27.58
CA ASP A 117 -12.27 -19.55 27.15
C ASP A 117 -11.24 -18.82 26.27
N GLU A 118 -9.98 -18.82 26.73
CA GLU A 118 -8.84 -18.21 26.05
C GLU A 118 -8.03 -19.25 25.25
N THR A 119 -8.49 -20.49 25.20
CA THR A 119 -7.84 -21.54 24.40
C THR A 119 -8.02 -21.24 22.92
N ARG A 120 -6.91 -21.21 22.17
CA ARG A 120 -6.98 -21.08 20.71
C ARG A 120 -7.86 -22.17 20.12
N PRO A 121 -8.94 -21.81 19.40
CA PRO A 121 -9.81 -22.82 18.80
C PRO A 121 -9.16 -23.49 17.59
N VAL A 122 -9.62 -24.70 17.29
CA VAL A 122 -9.42 -25.37 15.99
C VAL A 122 -10.64 -25.02 15.14
N TYR A 123 -10.41 -24.29 14.04
CA TYR A 123 -11.51 -23.81 13.20
C TYR A 123 -11.94 -24.87 12.18
N PRO A 124 -13.24 -25.10 11.97
CA PRO A 124 -13.68 -26.01 10.91
C PRO A 124 -13.35 -25.44 9.53
N MET A 125 -13.07 -26.33 8.59
CA MET A 125 -12.99 -26.06 7.16
C MET A 125 -13.61 -27.20 6.36
N ILE A 126 -14.03 -26.92 5.11
CA ILE A 126 -14.59 -27.94 4.23
C ILE A 126 -13.63 -28.20 3.07
N VAL A 127 -13.24 -29.46 2.88
CA VAL A 127 -12.57 -29.94 1.67
C VAL A 127 -13.65 -30.46 0.70
N PHE A 128 -14.05 -29.60 -0.23
CA PHE A 128 -15.11 -29.86 -1.18
C PHE A 128 -14.56 -30.45 -2.47
N ARG A 129 -14.63 -31.77 -2.60
CA ARG A 129 -14.06 -32.52 -3.72
C ARG A 129 -15.08 -32.81 -4.80
N THR A 130 -14.85 -32.31 -6.02
CA THR A 130 -15.68 -32.58 -7.22
C THR A 130 -14.80 -32.80 -8.44
N PRO A 131 -15.30 -33.48 -9.51
CA PRO A 131 -14.56 -33.51 -10.77
C PRO A 131 -14.48 -32.11 -11.40
N LYS A 132 -13.31 -31.73 -11.93
CA LYS A 132 -13.18 -30.47 -12.67
C LYS A 132 -14.14 -30.45 -13.84
N GLY A 133 -14.89 -29.34 -14.01
CA GLY A 133 -15.93 -29.23 -15.03
C GLY A 133 -17.12 -30.13 -14.78
N TRP A 134 -17.43 -30.43 -13.52
CA TRP A 134 -18.61 -31.22 -13.15
C TRP A 134 -19.86 -30.73 -13.87
N THR A 135 -20.60 -31.66 -14.45
CA THR A 135 -21.78 -31.50 -15.32
C THR A 135 -21.49 -31.13 -16.78
N CYS A 136 -20.24 -30.87 -17.18
CA CYS A 136 -19.92 -30.73 -18.59
C CYS A 136 -19.91 -32.10 -19.32
N PRO A 137 -19.88 -32.14 -20.67
CA PRO A 137 -19.76 -33.38 -21.41
C PRO A 137 -18.54 -34.21 -20.95
N LYS A 138 -18.75 -35.48 -20.66
CA LYS A 138 -17.68 -36.39 -20.18
C LYS A 138 -16.54 -36.55 -21.18
N HIS A 139 -16.87 -36.53 -22.48
CA HIS A 139 -15.91 -36.62 -23.58
C HIS A 139 -16.31 -35.66 -24.70
N ILE A 140 -15.30 -35.05 -25.33
CA ILE A 140 -15.41 -34.23 -26.55
C ILE A 140 -14.30 -34.69 -27.48
N ASP A 141 -14.60 -34.98 -28.74
CA ASP A 141 -13.68 -35.50 -29.74
C ASP A 141 -12.92 -36.76 -29.27
N GLY A 142 -13.61 -37.66 -28.54
CA GLY A 142 -13.05 -38.87 -27.99
C GLY A 142 -12.10 -38.67 -26.79
N LYS A 143 -11.88 -37.41 -26.34
CA LYS A 143 -11.01 -37.09 -25.21
C LYS A 143 -11.83 -36.83 -23.94
N LYS A 144 -11.34 -37.36 -22.80
CA LYS A 144 -11.94 -37.07 -21.50
C LYS A 144 -11.90 -35.58 -21.21
N THR A 145 -13.06 -34.97 -20.87
CA THR A 145 -13.23 -33.55 -20.54
C THR A 145 -13.56 -33.40 -19.06
N GLU A 146 -14.74 -33.87 -18.61
CA GLU A 146 -15.08 -33.84 -17.19
C GLU A 146 -14.03 -34.62 -16.35
N GLY A 147 -13.61 -34.04 -15.22
CA GLY A 147 -12.58 -34.62 -14.35
C GLY A 147 -11.19 -34.65 -14.99
N SER A 148 -10.91 -33.69 -15.88
CA SER A 148 -9.57 -33.47 -16.44
C SER A 148 -9.29 -31.98 -16.65
N TRP A 149 -8.00 -31.63 -16.84
CA TRP A 149 -7.58 -30.27 -17.14
C TRP A 149 -8.26 -29.68 -18.41
N ARG A 150 -8.73 -30.54 -19.35
CA ARG A 150 -9.41 -30.07 -20.56
C ARG A 150 -10.71 -29.34 -20.29
N ALA A 151 -11.34 -29.54 -19.14
CA ALA A 151 -12.51 -28.78 -18.73
C ALA A 151 -12.19 -27.31 -18.39
N HIS A 152 -10.92 -26.97 -18.10
CA HIS A 152 -10.47 -25.58 -17.92
C HIS A 152 -10.32 -24.87 -19.27
N GLN A 153 -9.78 -25.56 -20.28
CA GLN A 153 -9.70 -25.08 -21.65
C GLN A 153 -11.11 -24.88 -22.19
N VAL A 154 -11.29 -24.15 -23.29
CA VAL A 154 -12.60 -23.98 -23.94
C VAL A 154 -12.92 -25.25 -24.73
N PRO A 155 -13.60 -26.26 -24.12
CA PRO A 155 -13.64 -27.60 -24.71
C PRO A 155 -14.47 -27.67 -26.00
N LEU A 156 -15.33 -26.71 -26.26
CA LEU A 156 -16.16 -26.56 -27.45
C LEU A 156 -15.86 -25.24 -28.20
N ALA A 157 -14.58 -24.85 -28.26
CA ALA A 157 -14.14 -23.60 -28.91
C ALA A 157 -14.63 -23.49 -30.37
N SER A 158 -14.73 -24.62 -31.09
CA SER A 158 -15.20 -24.66 -32.46
C SER A 158 -16.74 -24.71 -32.60
N ALA A 159 -17.50 -24.49 -31.53
CA ALA A 159 -18.97 -24.54 -31.61
C ALA A 159 -19.59 -23.52 -32.59
N LYS A 160 -18.91 -22.41 -32.84
CA LYS A 160 -19.27 -21.40 -33.85
C LYS A 160 -18.94 -21.84 -35.29
N ASP A 161 -17.98 -22.75 -35.46
CA ASP A 161 -17.43 -23.12 -36.77
C ASP A 161 -17.85 -24.53 -37.21
N THR A 162 -18.21 -25.43 -36.27
CA THR A 162 -18.59 -26.80 -36.56
C THR A 162 -19.96 -27.14 -35.99
N HIS A 163 -20.78 -27.79 -36.83
CA HIS A 163 -22.14 -28.21 -36.47
C HIS A 163 -22.13 -29.27 -35.37
N GLU A 164 -21.09 -30.08 -35.30
CA GLU A 164 -20.93 -31.14 -34.29
C GLU A 164 -20.74 -30.54 -32.88
N HIS A 165 -19.78 -29.63 -32.68
CA HIS A 165 -19.56 -28.95 -31.42
C HIS A 165 -20.78 -28.09 -31.01
N PHE A 166 -21.43 -27.44 -31.97
CA PHE A 166 -22.64 -26.71 -31.68
C PHE A 166 -23.77 -27.63 -31.14
N ARG A 167 -23.96 -28.84 -31.73
CA ARG A 167 -24.93 -29.79 -31.21
C ARG A 167 -24.59 -30.28 -29.81
N VAL A 168 -23.31 -30.54 -29.53
CA VAL A 168 -22.85 -30.95 -28.18
C VAL A 168 -23.12 -29.83 -27.18
N LEU A 169 -22.74 -28.57 -27.50
CA LEU A 169 -23.01 -27.41 -26.66
C LEU A 169 -24.50 -27.23 -26.39
N ARG A 170 -25.32 -27.29 -27.44
CA ARG A 170 -26.76 -27.19 -27.30
C ARG A 170 -27.36 -28.31 -26.44
N GLY A 171 -26.87 -29.55 -26.61
CA GLY A 171 -27.26 -30.70 -25.79
C GLY A 171 -26.91 -30.49 -24.31
N TRP A 172 -25.68 -30.01 -24.03
CA TRP A 172 -25.24 -29.70 -22.69
C TRP A 172 -26.09 -28.60 -22.02
N LEU A 173 -26.29 -27.46 -22.68
CA LEU A 173 -27.14 -26.39 -22.16
C LEU A 173 -28.59 -26.85 -21.93
N LYS A 174 -29.15 -27.68 -22.81
CA LYS A 174 -30.47 -28.27 -22.64
C LYS A 174 -30.58 -29.25 -21.49
N SER A 175 -29.47 -29.89 -21.08
CA SER A 175 -29.47 -30.82 -19.94
C SER A 175 -29.81 -30.14 -18.61
N TYR A 176 -29.61 -28.81 -18.53
CA TYR A 176 -30.02 -27.98 -17.39
C TYR A 176 -31.52 -27.61 -17.41
N LYS A 177 -32.27 -28.00 -18.43
CA LYS A 177 -33.70 -27.80 -18.55
C LYS A 177 -34.11 -26.32 -18.32
N PRO A 178 -33.58 -25.38 -19.12
CA PRO A 178 -33.87 -23.96 -18.94
C PRO A 178 -35.37 -23.63 -19.00
N GLU A 179 -36.17 -24.43 -19.68
CA GLU A 179 -37.62 -24.32 -19.70
C GLU A 179 -38.32 -24.57 -18.36
N GLU A 180 -37.66 -25.22 -17.40
CA GLU A 180 -38.14 -25.37 -16.02
C GLU A 180 -37.80 -24.15 -15.18
N LEU A 181 -36.80 -23.36 -15.59
CA LEU A 181 -36.25 -22.20 -14.84
C LEU A 181 -36.82 -20.87 -15.37
N PHE A 182 -37.07 -20.76 -16.67
CA PHE A 182 -37.47 -19.53 -17.33
C PHE A 182 -38.79 -19.71 -18.07
N ASP A 183 -39.55 -18.63 -18.17
CA ASP A 183 -40.77 -18.57 -19.02
C ASP A 183 -40.43 -18.32 -20.52
N GLU A 184 -41.45 -18.26 -21.36
CA GLU A 184 -41.30 -18.02 -22.81
C GLU A 184 -40.67 -16.65 -23.14
N LYS A 185 -40.66 -15.69 -22.21
CA LYS A 185 -40.06 -14.36 -22.35
C LYS A 185 -38.65 -14.28 -21.79
N GLY A 186 -38.15 -15.38 -21.23
CA GLY A 186 -36.85 -15.45 -20.58
C GLY A 186 -36.82 -14.89 -19.15
N ALA A 187 -37.99 -14.61 -18.55
CA ALA A 187 -38.04 -14.23 -17.14
C ALA A 187 -37.96 -15.47 -16.24
N ILE A 188 -37.27 -15.34 -15.09
CA ILE A 188 -37.16 -16.43 -14.11
C ILE A 188 -38.59 -16.75 -13.59
N ARG A 189 -38.95 -18.04 -13.56
CA ARG A 189 -40.24 -18.48 -13.07
C ARG A 189 -40.40 -18.18 -11.57
N PRO A 190 -41.62 -17.76 -11.13
CA PRO A 190 -41.85 -17.44 -9.72
C PRO A 190 -41.54 -18.58 -8.74
N GLU A 191 -41.75 -19.84 -9.18
CA GLU A 191 -41.45 -21.03 -8.39
C GLU A 191 -39.94 -21.14 -8.06
N VAL A 192 -39.08 -20.72 -8.98
CA VAL A 192 -37.60 -20.71 -8.78
C VAL A 192 -37.20 -19.63 -7.78
N THR A 193 -37.89 -18.52 -7.74
CA THR A 193 -37.58 -17.41 -6.83
C THR A 193 -38.32 -17.49 -5.48
N ALA A 194 -39.28 -18.40 -5.35
CA ALA A 194 -40.13 -18.49 -4.15
C ALA A 194 -39.35 -18.77 -2.85
N PHE A 195 -38.30 -19.58 -2.96
CA PHE A 195 -37.43 -19.94 -1.81
C PHE A 195 -36.20 -19.04 -1.65
N MET A 196 -35.97 -18.11 -2.57
CA MET A 196 -34.84 -17.18 -2.45
C MET A 196 -35.01 -16.28 -1.23
N PRO A 197 -33.92 -16.02 -0.47
CA PRO A 197 -33.95 -15.07 0.62
C PRO A 197 -34.47 -13.70 0.19
N LYS A 198 -35.27 -13.04 1.03
CA LYS A 198 -35.86 -11.73 0.76
C LYS A 198 -35.48 -10.73 1.84
N GLY A 199 -35.51 -9.44 1.47
CA GLY A 199 -35.17 -8.37 2.41
C GLY A 199 -33.76 -8.55 2.96
N ASP A 200 -33.61 -8.46 4.27
CA ASP A 200 -32.34 -8.48 4.99
C ASP A 200 -31.66 -9.87 5.03
N LEU A 201 -32.38 -10.92 4.62
CA LEU A 201 -31.82 -12.27 4.51
C LEU A 201 -30.96 -12.47 3.25
N ARG A 202 -30.96 -11.53 2.31
CA ARG A 202 -30.11 -11.60 1.11
C ARG A 202 -28.67 -11.27 1.50
N ILE A 203 -27.69 -12.01 0.95
CA ILE A 203 -26.26 -11.70 1.17
C ILE A 203 -25.96 -10.24 0.80
N GLY A 204 -26.45 -9.75 -0.35
CA GLY A 204 -26.23 -8.36 -0.78
C GLY A 204 -26.99 -7.30 0.05
N ALA A 205 -27.86 -7.69 0.98
CA ALA A 205 -28.49 -6.78 1.94
C ALA A 205 -27.71 -6.68 3.28
N ASN A 206 -26.73 -7.57 3.49
CA ASN A 206 -25.83 -7.42 4.63
C ASN A 206 -24.99 -6.13 4.45
N PRO A 207 -25.06 -5.18 5.39
CA PRO A 207 -24.37 -3.90 5.26
C PRO A 207 -22.84 -4.06 5.14
N ASN A 208 -22.24 -5.12 5.73
CA ASN A 208 -20.82 -5.39 5.56
C ASN A 208 -20.44 -5.80 4.12
N ALA A 209 -21.39 -6.27 3.30
CA ALA A 209 -21.16 -6.49 1.85
C ALA A 209 -21.08 -5.18 1.04
N ASN A 210 -21.47 -4.05 1.65
CA ASN A 210 -21.31 -2.69 1.14
C ASN A 210 -20.77 -1.83 2.29
N GLY A 211 -19.49 -2.01 2.62
CA GLY A 211 -18.88 -1.50 3.85
C GLY A 211 -19.02 0.01 4.07
N GLY A 212 -19.15 0.79 3.00
CA GLY A 212 -19.44 2.22 3.12
C GLY A 212 -20.77 2.54 3.82
N LEU A 213 -21.70 1.58 3.95
CA LEU A 213 -22.94 1.75 4.74
C LEU A 213 -22.70 1.70 6.25
N VAL A 214 -21.64 1.04 6.69
CA VAL A 214 -21.27 0.87 8.10
C VAL A 214 -19.98 1.61 8.45
N ARG A 215 -19.39 2.32 7.49
CA ARG A 215 -18.22 3.15 7.72
C ARG A 215 -18.60 4.34 8.61
N GLU A 216 -17.87 4.50 9.68
CA GLU A 216 -17.93 5.66 10.56
C GLU A 216 -16.66 6.48 10.37
N ASP A 217 -16.79 7.81 10.35
CA ASP A 217 -15.63 8.68 10.25
C ASP A 217 -14.77 8.58 11.51
N LEU A 218 -13.46 8.71 11.36
CA LEU A 218 -12.52 8.65 12.48
C LEU A 218 -12.63 9.90 13.36
N VAL A 219 -12.53 9.72 14.67
CA VAL A 219 -12.30 10.79 15.63
C VAL A 219 -10.81 11.12 15.62
N LEU A 220 -10.42 12.15 14.89
CA LEU A 220 -9.04 12.57 14.78
C LEU A 220 -8.62 13.42 15.98
N PRO A 221 -7.37 13.25 16.49
CA PRO A 221 -6.80 14.15 17.49
C PRO A 221 -6.46 15.51 16.88
N ASP A 222 -6.21 16.50 17.73
CA ASP A 222 -5.70 17.79 17.28
C ASP A 222 -4.28 17.62 16.71
N ILE A 223 -4.13 17.91 15.42
CA ILE A 223 -2.86 17.79 14.72
C ILE A 223 -1.76 18.68 15.30
N HIS A 224 -2.12 19.87 15.83
CA HIS A 224 -1.15 20.80 16.42
C HIS A 224 -0.55 20.27 17.73
N ALA A 225 -1.16 19.26 18.37
CA ALA A 225 -0.56 18.61 19.52
C ALA A 225 0.71 17.81 19.19
N HIS A 226 0.92 17.51 17.90
CA HIS A 226 2.07 16.76 17.38
C HIS A 226 3.02 17.66 16.55
N GLU A 227 2.74 18.95 16.43
CA GLU A 227 3.48 19.90 15.60
C GLU A 227 4.93 20.07 16.08
N VAL A 228 5.86 20.01 15.14
CA VAL A 228 7.24 20.46 15.35
C VAL A 228 7.24 22.00 15.29
N PRO A 229 7.76 22.72 16.32
CA PRO A 229 7.50 24.16 16.50
C PRO A 229 8.37 25.06 15.58
N VAL A 230 8.24 24.94 14.27
CA VAL A 230 8.95 25.74 13.26
C VAL A 230 8.64 27.23 13.37
N ALA A 231 7.40 27.58 13.68
CA ALA A 231 6.96 28.99 13.80
C ALA A 231 7.79 29.80 14.81
N GLU A 232 8.27 29.16 15.88
CA GLU A 232 9.07 29.79 16.94
C GLU A 232 10.57 29.72 16.68
N LYS A 233 11.02 28.76 15.87
CA LYS A 233 12.42 28.37 15.72
C LYS A 233 13.02 28.64 14.34
N GLY A 234 12.20 28.97 13.35
CA GLY A 234 12.58 29.20 11.96
C GLY A 234 12.52 27.94 11.08
N HIS A 235 12.39 28.15 9.77
CA HIS A 235 12.38 27.09 8.76
C HIS A 235 13.67 26.28 8.81
N GLY A 236 13.58 24.96 8.75
CA GLY A 236 14.73 24.07 8.81
C GLY A 236 15.24 23.75 10.22
N TRP A 237 14.46 24.09 11.25
CA TRP A 237 14.82 23.83 12.63
C TRP A 237 14.65 22.36 13.01
N GLY A 238 15.53 21.92 13.92
CA GLY A 238 15.44 20.64 14.61
C GLY A 238 16.03 19.48 13.82
N SER A 239 15.86 18.30 14.39
CA SER A 239 16.26 17.02 13.81
C SER A 239 15.19 16.01 14.22
N THR A 240 14.21 15.77 13.34
CA THR A 240 12.99 15.02 13.65
C THR A 240 12.78 13.91 12.62
N GLU A 241 12.42 12.72 13.09
CA GLU A 241 12.01 11.63 12.23
C GLU A 241 10.54 11.85 11.79
N ALA A 242 10.29 12.18 10.53
CA ALA A 242 8.95 12.46 10.03
C ALA A 242 7.98 11.27 10.24
N ALA A 243 8.44 10.05 9.97
CA ALA A 243 7.65 8.83 10.22
C ALA A 243 7.35 8.62 11.71
N ARG A 244 8.20 9.10 12.63
CA ARG A 244 7.94 9.04 14.07
C ARG A 244 6.79 9.95 14.49
N VAL A 245 6.77 11.16 13.96
CA VAL A 245 5.69 12.13 14.21
C VAL A 245 4.37 11.62 13.61
N PHE A 246 4.42 11.09 12.38
CA PHE A 246 3.30 10.38 11.76
C PHE A 246 2.80 9.24 12.66
N GLY A 247 3.71 8.41 13.20
CA GLY A 247 3.40 7.27 14.07
C GLY A 247 2.78 7.68 15.40
N ALA A 248 3.26 8.76 16.01
CA ALA A 248 2.69 9.30 17.25
C ALA A 248 1.25 9.80 17.04
N TYR A 249 1.00 10.53 15.95
CA TYR A 249 -0.35 10.94 15.55
C TYR A 249 -1.26 9.73 15.27
N THR A 250 -0.75 8.74 14.54
CA THR A 250 -1.48 7.49 14.25
C THR A 250 -1.84 6.73 15.52
N ALA A 251 -0.97 6.72 16.53
CA ALA A 251 -1.25 6.10 17.82
C ALA A 251 -2.43 6.76 18.54
N ASP A 252 -2.53 8.08 18.50
CA ASP A 252 -3.66 8.80 19.09
C ASP A 252 -4.95 8.63 18.26
N VAL A 253 -4.84 8.53 16.92
CA VAL A 253 -5.97 8.13 16.06
C VAL A 253 -6.47 6.75 16.46
N LEU A 254 -5.58 5.78 16.63
CA LEU A 254 -5.94 4.44 17.10
C LEU A 254 -6.63 4.48 18.46
N ALA A 255 -6.09 5.22 19.42
CA ALA A 255 -6.63 5.33 20.79
C ALA A 255 -8.07 5.86 20.78
N ASN A 256 -8.38 6.83 19.90
CA ASN A 256 -9.72 7.39 19.76
C ASN A 256 -10.69 6.48 18.99
N ASN A 257 -10.19 5.44 18.30
CA ASN A 257 -10.97 4.61 17.36
C ASN A 257 -10.68 3.11 17.50
N MET A 258 -10.57 2.59 18.71
CA MET A 258 -10.15 1.22 19.02
C MET A 258 -10.98 0.12 18.32
N GLU A 259 -12.25 0.39 18.01
CA GLU A 259 -13.15 -0.56 17.35
C GLU A 259 -13.24 -0.35 15.83
N ASN A 260 -12.51 0.67 15.29
CA ASN A 260 -12.67 1.12 13.91
C ASN A 260 -11.35 1.36 13.17
N PHE A 261 -10.19 1.18 13.86
CA PHE A 261 -8.87 1.42 13.30
C PHE A 261 -7.88 0.32 13.69
N ARG A 262 -7.05 -0.12 12.75
CA ARG A 262 -5.95 -1.07 12.99
C ARG A 262 -4.68 -0.68 12.24
N ILE A 263 -3.54 -1.15 12.75
CA ILE A 263 -2.24 -1.07 12.11
C ILE A 263 -1.85 -2.46 11.63
N PHE A 264 -1.36 -2.56 10.39
CA PHE A 264 -0.86 -3.79 9.79
C PHE A 264 0.60 -3.62 9.38
N GLY A 265 1.40 -4.66 9.50
CA GLY A 265 2.80 -4.61 9.09
C GLY A 265 3.47 -5.99 9.02
N PRO A 266 4.54 -6.13 8.22
CA PRO A 266 5.29 -7.37 8.09
C PRO A 266 6.41 -7.46 9.15
N ASP A 267 6.05 -7.41 10.46
CA ASP A 267 6.99 -7.39 11.60
C ASP A 267 7.88 -6.13 11.66
N GLU A 268 7.35 -5.01 11.19
CA GLU A 268 8.13 -3.79 10.99
C GLU A 268 7.52 -2.55 11.67
N THR A 269 6.58 -2.72 12.61
CA THR A 269 5.88 -1.59 13.27
C THR A 269 6.86 -0.61 13.91
N ALA A 270 7.83 -1.09 14.68
CA ALA A 270 8.85 -0.26 15.31
C ALA A 270 9.86 0.29 14.30
N SER A 271 10.29 -0.54 13.34
CA SER A 271 11.23 -0.13 12.28
C SER A 271 10.62 0.97 11.37
N ASN A 272 9.30 0.98 11.18
CA ASN A 272 8.57 2.02 10.45
C ASN A 272 8.07 3.16 11.35
N ARG A 273 8.54 3.24 12.60
CA ARG A 273 8.25 4.31 13.57
C ARG A 273 6.78 4.39 14.04
N LEU A 274 6.05 3.28 14.01
CA LEU A 274 4.65 3.19 14.50
C LEU A 274 4.54 2.64 15.93
N GLN A 275 5.66 2.40 16.64
CA GLN A 275 5.69 1.79 17.98
C GLN A 275 4.97 2.61 19.06
N ASP A 276 4.64 3.87 18.84
CA ASP A 276 3.85 4.67 19.79
C ASP A 276 2.44 4.10 19.99
N ALA A 277 1.94 3.31 19.03
CA ALA A 277 0.70 2.55 19.19
C ALA A 277 0.73 1.61 20.42
N TYR A 278 1.90 1.10 20.81
CA TYR A 278 2.05 0.23 21.98
C TYR A 278 1.82 0.93 23.33
N LYS A 279 1.60 2.25 23.33
CA LYS A 279 1.09 2.97 24.51
C LYS A 279 -0.37 2.63 24.82
N TYR A 280 -1.14 2.19 23.81
CA TYR A 280 -2.57 1.99 23.89
C TYR A 280 -3.02 0.56 23.61
N THR A 281 -2.19 -0.22 22.92
CA THR A 281 -2.52 -1.58 22.47
C THR A 281 -1.26 -2.43 22.39
N VAL A 282 -1.44 -3.68 21.95
CA VAL A 282 -0.37 -4.63 21.67
C VAL A 282 -0.60 -5.30 20.31
N LYS A 283 0.28 -6.21 19.92
CA LYS A 283 0.10 -7.07 18.75
C LYS A 283 -0.98 -8.11 19.01
N GLN A 284 -1.89 -8.31 18.06
CA GLN A 284 -2.90 -9.36 18.14
C GLN A 284 -2.25 -10.72 17.88
N TRP A 285 -2.46 -11.65 18.82
CA TRP A 285 -1.85 -12.96 18.76
C TRP A 285 -2.69 -14.04 19.45
N GLU A 286 -3.03 -15.09 18.71
CA GLU A 286 -3.73 -16.29 19.21
C GLU A 286 -2.82 -17.55 19.12
N GLY A 287 -1.54 -17.37 18.87
CA GLY A 287 -0.55 -18.45 18.89
C GLY A 287 -0.18 -18.88 20.31
N GLY A 288 0.85 -19.72 20.44
CA GLY A 288 1.39 -20.08 21.77
C GLY A 288 2.08 -18.91 22.43
N PHE A 289 2.01 -18.87 23.77
CA PHE A 289 2.73 -17.92 24.62
C PHE A 289 3.82 -18.67 25.37
N TYR A 290 5.03 -18.14 25.36
CA TYR A 290 6.19 -18.73 26.02
C TYR A 290 6.70 -17.77 27.08
N ALA A 291 6.61 -18.16 28.36
CA ALA A 291 6.93 -17.30 29.51
C ALA A 291 8.37 -16.74 29.54
N ASP A 292 9.28 -17.36 28.81
CA ASP A 292 10.69 -16.97 28.73
C ASP A 292 11.02 -16.24 27.39
N ALA A 293 10.02 -15.92 26.57
CA ALA A 293 10.22 -15.19 25.31
C ALA A 293 10.24 -13.67 25.52
N ASP A 294 11.20 -13.00 24.92
CA ASP A 294 11.50 -11.56 25.16
C ASP A 294 10.36 -10.61 24.76
N ASN A 295 9.43 -11.03 23.90
CA ASN A 295 8.36 -10.17 23.33
C ASN A 295 6.95 -10.57 23.72
N ASP A 296 6.74 -11.53 24.60
CA ASP A 296 5.39 -12.01 24.99
C ASP A 296 4.55 -10.91 25.67
N GLU A 297 5.18 -9.93 26.30
CA GLU A 297 4.50 -8.77 26.88
C GLU A 297 3.81 -7.86 25.86
N LEU A 298 4.21 -7.92 24.57
CA LEU A 298 3.59 -7.17 23.48
C LEU A 298 2.58 -8.01 22.68
N LEU A 299 2.29 -9.24 23.09
CA LEU A 299 1.37 -10.14 22.41
C LEU A 299 0.12 -10.36 23.25
N ALA A 300 -1.06 -10.20 22.66
CA ALA A 300 -2.33 -10.54 23.31
C ALA A 300 -3.42 -10.84 22.28
N PRO A 301 -4.46 -11.62 22.66
CA PRO A 301 -5.57 -11.95 21.78
C PRO A 301 -6.34 -10.72 21.26
N GLN A 302 -6.34 -9.60 21.95
CA GLN A 302 -7.13 -8.40 21.62
C GLN A 302 -6.28 -7.23 21.11
N GLY A 303 -5.08 -7.47 20.64
CA GLY A 303 -4.23 -6.43 20.06
C GLY A 303 -4.86 -5.75 18.83
N LYS A 304 -4.46 -4.52 18.54
CA LYS A 304 -4.91 -3.76 17.36
C LYS A 304 -3.79 -3.57 16.33
N VAL A 305 -2.59 -4.05 16.62
CA VAL A 305 -1.50 -4.18 15.65
C VAL A 305 -1.46 -5.62 15.17
N VAL A 306 -1.51 -5.83 13.86
CA VAL A 306 -1.49 -7.16 13.25
C VAL A 306 -0.23 -7.29 12.43
N GLU A 307 0.65 -8.18 12.87
CA GLU A 307 1.92 -8.43 12.18
C GLU A 307 1.99 -9.87 11.65
N GLN A 308 2.29 -9.97 10.37
CA GLN A 308 2.67 -11.21 9.72
C GLN A 308 3.74 -10.89 8.67
N LEU A 309 4.89 -11.58 8.71
CA LEU A 309 5.97 -11.35 7.75
C LEU A 309 5.56 -11.85 6.35
N SER A 310 4.61 -11.12 5.79
CA SER A 310 4.05 -11.30 4.45
C SER A 310 3.31 -10.03 4.05
N GLU A 311 3.86 -9.28 3.13
CA GLU A 311 3.25 -8.07 2.56
C GLU A 311 1.90 -8.39 1.92
N HIS A 312 1.74 -9.56 1.30
CA HIS A 312 0.48 -10.03 0.75
C HIS A 312 -0.62 -10.10 1.82
N GLN A 313 -0.29 -10.59 3.03
CA GLN A 313 -1.28 -10.67 4.10
C GLN A 313 -1.58 -9.32 4.70
N CYS A 314 -0.58 -8.46 4.88
CA CYS A 314 -0.76 -7.13 5.43
C CYS A 314 -1.66 -6.26 4.53
N GLU A 315 -1.42 -6.28 3.23
CA GLU A 315 -2.27 -5.60 2.25
C GLU A 315 -3.67 -6.21 2.21
N GLY A 316 -3.79 -7.54 2.11
CA GLY A 316 -5.08 -8.24 2.09
C GLY A 316 -5.91 -8.04 3.36
N PHE A 317 -5.28 -7.97 4.54
CA PHE A 317 -5.96 -7.62 5.78
C PHE A 317 -6.51 -6.19 5.75
N LEU A 318 -5.70 -5.21 5.35
CA LEU A 318 -6.15 -3.82 5.25
C LEU A 318 -7.23 -3.67 4.18
N GLU A 319 -7.05 -4.27 3.00
CA GLU A 319 -8.06 -4.26 1.93
C GLU A 319 -9.41 -4.80 2.42
N ALA A 320 -9.42 -5.98 3.03
CA ALA A 320 -10.64 -6.57 3.57
C ALA A 320 -11.27 -5.72 4.70
N TYR A 321 -10.42 -5.07 5.50
CA TYR A 321 -10.84 -4.23 6.62
C TYR A 321 -11.55 -2.95 6.13
N VAL A 322 -10.99 -2.26 5.12
CA VAL A 322 -11.64 -1.08 4.53
C VAL A 322 -12.86 -1.47 3.70
N LEU A 323 -12.84 -2.61 2.98
CA LEU A 323 -13.99 -3.12 2.22
C LEU A 323 -15.21 -3.42 3.12
N THR A 324 -14.99 -3.72 4.39
CA THR A 324 -16.03 -4.01 5.39
C THR A 324 -16.35 -2.82 6.31
N GLY A 325 -15.88 -1.61 5.97
CA GLY A 325 -16.29 -0.35 6.57
C GLY A 325 -15.41 0.15 7.71
N ARG A 326 -14.21 -0.38 7.86
CA ARG A 326 -13.23 0.02 8.87
C ARG A 326 -12.13 0.89 8.27
N HIS A 327 -11.18 1.34 9.10
CA HIS A 327 -10.02 2.16 8.72
C HIS A 327 -8.72 1.54 9.19
N GLY A 328 -7.63 1.90 8.54
CA GLY A 328 -6.33 1.44 8.99
C GLY A 328 -5.18 2.00 8.17
N VAL A 329 -3.99 1.59 8.56
CA VAL A 329 -2.75 1.85 7.83
C VAL A 329 -1.91 0.57 7.81
N TRP A 330 -1.27 0.34 6.69
CA TRP A 330 -0.26 -0.68 6.52
C TRP A 330 1.09 -0.03 6.25
N SER A 331 2.13 -0.46 6.97
CA SER A 331 3.50 0.00 6.74
C SER A 331 4.35 -1.06 6.10
N SER A 332 5.23 -0.66 5.17
CA SER A 332 6.21 -1.51 4.52
C SER A 332 7.48 -0.72 4.18
N TYR A 333 8.57 -1.42 3.86
CA TYR A 333 9.72 -0.80 3.21
C TYR A 333 9.40 -0.50 1.76
N GLU A 334 9.95 0.60 1.24
CA GLU A 334 9.69 1.05 -0.12
C GLU A 334 10.04 -0.01 -1.17
N SER A 335 11.17 -0.71 -1.01
CA SER A 335 11.59 -1.75 -1.96
C SER A 335 10.75 -3.02 -1.90
N PHE A 336 10.10 -3.32 -0.76
CA PHE A 336 9.34 -4.56 -0.59
C PHE A 336 7.87 -4.43 -0.99
N ILE A 337 7.36 -3.21 -1.15
CA ILE A 337 5.98 -2.98 -1.59
C ILE A 337 5.69 -3.65 -2.95
N HIS A 338 6.70 -3.84 -3.80
CA HIS A 338 6.56 -4.52 -5.09
C HIS A 338 6.03 -5.95 -4.99
N VAL A 339 6.16 -6.60 -3.84
CA VAL A 339 5.57 -7.93 -3.59
C VAL A 339 4.05 -7.91 -3.81
N VAL A 340 3.39 -6.76 -3.59
CA VAL A 340 1.93 -6.61 -3.70
C VAL A 340 1.46 -5.78 -4.89
N ASP A 341 2.30 -5.46 -5.85
CA ASP A 341 1.95 -4.69 -7.05
C ASP A 341 0.64 -5.16 -7.71
N SER A 342 0.51 -6.48 -7.85
CA SER A 342 -0.68 -7.08 -8.46
C SER A 342 -1.94 -6.90 -7.59
N MET A 343 -1.85 -7.02 -6.28
CA MET A 343 -2.97 -6.88 -5.35
C MET A 343 -3.45 -5.43 -5.31
N VAL A 344 -2.56 -4.48 -5.11
CA VAL A 344 -2.88 -3.04 -5.15
C VAL A 344 -3.50 -2.65 -6.50
N ASN A 345 -2.95 -3.15 -7.62
CA ASN A 345 -3.54 -2.91 -8.95
C ASN A 345 -4.96 -3.48 -9.08
N GLN A 346 -5.25 -4.67 -8.50
CA GLN A 346 -6.61 -5.23 -8.50
C GLN A 346 -7.56 -4.40 -7.63
N HIS A 347 -7.12 -3.93 -6.46
CA HIS A 347 -7.91 -3.03 -5.62
C HIS A 347 -8.24 -1.72 -6.34
N CYS A 348 -7.25 -1.09 -7.00
CA CYS A 348 -7.49 0.09 -7.84
C CYS A 348 -8.54 -0.16 -8.93
N LYS A 349 -8.46 -1.30 -9.66
CA LYS A 349 -9.46 -1.66 -10.69
C LYS A 349 -10.85 -1.84 -10.10
N TRP A 350 -10.94 -2.42 -8.92
CA TRP A 350 -12.19 -2.56 -8.20
C TRP A 350 -12.77 -1.18 -7.81
N LEU A 351 -11.93 -0.26 -7.33
CA LEU A 351 -12.32 1.13 -7.03
C LEU A 351 -12.77 1.86 -8.30
N GLU A 352 -12.02 1.78 -9.41
CA GLU A 352 -12.38 2.37 -10.70
C GLU A 352 -13.75 1.90 -11.18
N ALA A 353 -14.00 0.58 -11.15
CA ALA A 353 -15.31 0.02 -11.53
C ALA A 353 -16.41 0.49 -10.57
N THR A 354 -16.12 0.57 -9.27
CA THR A 354 -17.08 1.05 -8.26
C THR A 354 -17.47 2.51 -8.51
N VAL A 355 -16.51 3.38 -8.77
CA VAL A 355 -16.73 4.80 -9.01
C VAL A 355 -17.51 5.03 -10.32
N ARG A 356 -17.14 4.33 -11.41
CA ARG A 356 -17.73 4.55 -12.73
C ARG A 356 -19.09 3.88 -12.92
N GLU A 357 -19.27 2.68 -12.37
CA GLU A 357 -20.37 1.78 -12.79
C GLU A 357 -21.36 1.43 -11.69
N ILE A 358 -21.01 1.66 -10.41
CA ILE A 358 -21.80 1.16 -9.27
C ILE A 358 -22.26 2.31 -8.36
N PRO A 359 -23.18 3.18 -8.80
CA PRO A 359 -23.54 4.41 -8.07
C PRO A 359 -24.25 4.18 -6.73
N TRP A 360 -24.78 2.98 -6.49
CA TRP A 360 -25.43 2.62 -5.23
C TRP A 360 -24.43 2.23 -4.12
N ARG A 361 -23.18 1.94 -4.47
CA ARG A 361 -22.16 1.58 -3.49
C ARG A 361 -21.68 2.82 -2.75
N LYS A 362 -21.63 2.73 -1.42
CA LYS A 362 -21.16 3.83 -0.58
C LYS A 362 -19.64 3.84 -0.50
N PRO A 363 -19.02 5.03 -0.39
CA PRO A 363 -17.56 5.15 -0.28
C PRO A 363 -17.01 4.40 0.93
N ILE A 364 -15.95 3.62 0.70
CA ILE A 364 -15.15 2.99 1.75
C ILE A 364 -13.98 3.90 2.15
N ALA A 365 -13.34 3.63 3.28
CA ALA A 365 -12.12 4.32 3.68
C ALA A 365 -10.97 4.12 2.68
N GLY A 366 -10.04 5.08 2.63
CA GLY A 366 -8.82 4.95 1.84
C GLY A 366 -7.94 3.79 2.33
N LEU A 367 -7.29 3.11 1.40
CA LEU A 367 -6.26 2.11 1.68
C LEU A 367 -4.93 2.85 1.84
N ASN A 368 -4.44 2.98 3.09
CA ASN A 368 -3.29 3.80 3.43
C ASN A 368 -2.03 2.95 3.54
N ILE A 369 -1.01 3.25 2.75
CA ILE A 369 0.27 2.56 2.70
C ILE A 369 1.37 3.54 3.12
N LEU A 370 2.04 3.28 4.24
CA LEU A 370 3.17 4.05 4.72
C LEU A 370 4.48 3.37 4.29
N LEU A 371 5.26 4.04 3.46
CA LEU A 371 6.57 3.59 2.97
C LEU A 371 7.67 4.43 3.62
N SER A 372 8.23 3.93 4.72
CA SER A 372 9.12 4.73 5.58
C SER A 372 10.61 4.40 5.45
N SER A 373 10.95 3.22 4.96
CA SER A 373 12.34 2.80 4.68
C SER A 373 12.65 3.03 3.21
N HIS A 374 12.79 4.30 2.84
CA HIS A 374 12.96 4.71 1.46
C HIS A 374 14.41 4.67 0.97
N VAL A 375 14.59 4.67 -0.34
CA VAL A 375 15.85 4.41 -1.05
C VAL A 375 17.05 5.21 -0.51
N TRP A 376 16.92 6.50 -0.25
CA TRP A 376 18.03 7.39 0.11
C TRP A 376 18.61 7.17 1.51
N ARG A 377 17.95 6.38 2.34
CA ARG A 377 18.35 6.10 3.74
C ARG A 377 18.51 4.59 3.99
N GLN A 378 18.75 3.82 2.89
CA GLN A 378 19.07 2.40 2.92
C GLN A 378 20.55 2.13 2.53
N ASP A 379 21.41 3.11 2.76
CA ASP A 379 22.86 3.05 2.57
C ASP A 379 23.52 1.88 3.34
N HIS A 380 22.98 1.52 4.49
CA HIS A 380 23.47 0.42 5.33
C HIS A 380 22.98 -0.97 4.92
N ASN A 381 21.85 -1.08 4.23
CA ASN A 381 21.28 -2.37 3.78
C ASN A 381 21.65 -2.72 2.34
N GLY A 382 22.13 -1.77 1.55
CA GLY A 382 22.54 -1.96 0.16
C GLY A 382 21.37 -2.16 -0.81
N PHE A 383 21.68 -2.56 -2.04
CA PHE A 383 20.78 -2.56 -3.19
C PHE A 383 19.48 -3.37 -2.99
N SER A 384 19.48 -4.42 -2.17
CA SER A 384 18.27 -5.23 -1.92
C SER A 384 17.13 -4.47 -1.23
N HIS A 385 17.44 -3.31 -0.63
CA HIS A 385 16.49 -2.42 0.04
C HIS A 385 16.30 -1.09 -0.69
N GLN A 386 16.80 -0.97 -1.90
CA GLN A 386 16.89 0.28 -2.65
C GLN A 386 16.14 0.18 -3.98
N ASP A 387 14.81 0.26 -3.94
CA ASP A 387 13.94 0.27 -5.13
C ASP A 387 12.75 1.23 -4.91
N PRO A 388 12.77 2.43 -5.53
CA PRO A 388 11.69 3.40 -5.40
C PRO A 388 10.65 3.33 -6.54
N GLY A 389 10.56 2.20 -7.25
CA GLY A 389 9.78 2.09 -8.49
C GLY A 389 8.27 1.93 -8.31
N PHE A 390 7.76 1.70 -7.10
CA PHE A 390 6.34 1.46 -6.86
C PHE A 390 5.42 2.57 -7.39
N VAL A 391 5.86 3.81 -7.34
CA VAL A 391 5.09 4.96 -7.83
C VAL A 391 4.75 4.83 -9.32
N ASP A 392 5.58 4.19 -10.14
CA ASP A 392 5.32 3.99 -11.57
C ASP A 392 4.11 3.10 -11.83
N LEU A 393 3.81 2.15 -10.92
CA LEU A 393 2.56 1.38 -10.95
C LEU A 393 1.35 2.29 -10.73
N LEU A 394 1.42 3.18 -9.74
CA LEU A 394 0.32 4.08 -9.36
C LEU A 394 0.00 5.07 -10.48
N LEU A 395 1.00 5.55 -11.22
CA LEU A 395 0.80 6.48 -12.34
C LEU A 395 -0.10 5.91 -13.44
N ASN A 396 -0.15 4.59 -13.61
CA ASN A 396 -1.06 3.95 -14.57
C ASN A 396 -2.52 3.96 -14.10
N LYS A 397 -2.77 4.38 -12.86
CA LYS A 397 -4.07 4.53 -12.22
C LYS A 397 -4.46 5.97 -11.93
N ALA A 398 -3.56 6.91 -12.21
CA ALA A 398 -3.80 8.33 -12.07
C ALA A 398 -4.65 8.83 -13.26
N ASN A 399 -5.97 8.84 -13.08
CA ASN A 399 -6.95 9.21 -14.10
C ASN A 399 -8.17 9.89 -13.45
N ASP A 400 -9.23 10.11 -14.23
CA ASP A 400 -10.48 10.74 -13.84
C ASP A 400 -11.29 10.04 -12.71
N THR A 401 -10.83 8.90 -12.23
CA THR A 401 -11.48 8.20 -11.10
C THR A 401 -10.90 8.56 -9.73
N HIS A 402 -9.73 9.19 -9.69
CA HIS A 402 -9.04 9.63 -8.47
C HIS A 402 -8.82 8.54 -7.43
N VAL A 403 -8.57 7.31 -7.89
CA VAL A 403 -8.43 6.15 -7.00
C VAL A 403 -7.01 5.95 -6.45
N VAL A 404 -6.08 6.84 -6.79
CA VAL A 404 -4.71 6.80 -6.28
C VAL A 404 -4.21 8.18 -5.91
N ASN A 405 -3.37 8.24 -4.87
CA ASN A 405 -2.60 9.40 -4.47
C ASN A 405 -1.16 8.96 -4.16
N ALA A 406 -0.18 9.81 -4.48
CA ALA A 406 1.24 9.58 -4.22
C ALA A 406 1.82 10.80 -3.50
N TYR A 407 1.94 10.69 -2.18
CA TYR A 407 2.39 11.77 -1.30
C TYR A 407 3.86 11.60 -0.90
N TYR A 408 4.61 12.68 -1.05
CA TYR A 408 6.02 12.78 -0.67
C TYR A 408 6.21 13.89 0.38
N PRO A 409 5.90 13.64 1.65
CA PRO A 409 6.13 14.62 2.71
C PRO A 409 7.60 15.04 2.76
N CYS A 410 7.86 16.35 2.69
CA CYS A 410 9.22 16.89 2.73
C CYS A 410 9.78 16.97 4.17
N ASP A 411 8.91 16.91 5.19
CA ASP A 411 9.27 17.02 6.60
C ASP A 411 8.18 16.44 7.53
N ALA A 412 8.40 16.57 8.83
CA ALA A 412 7.52 16.02 9.86
C ALA A 412 6.13 16.67 9.89
N ASN A 413 6.01 17.99 9.73
CA ASN A 413 4.73 18.68 9.76
C ASN A 413 3.92 18.43 8.49
N MET A 414 4.58 18.28 7.34
CA MET A 414 3.93 17.81 6.12
C MET A 414 3.44 16.34 6.26
N ALA A 415 4.22 15.49 6.94
CA ALA A 415 3.79 14.11 7.20
C ALA A 415 2.52 14.06 8.08
N LEU A 416 2.37 14.95 9.06
CA LEU A 416 1.14 15.13 9.83
C LEU A 416 -0.04 15.54 8.96
N ALA A 417 0.13 16.55 8.11
CA ALA A 417 -0.93 17.04 7.22
C ALA A 417 -1.39 15.93 6.26
N VAL A 418 -0.44 15.16 5.71
CA VAL A 418 -0.73 14.00 4.85
C VAL A 418 -1.46 12.91 5.62
N ALA A 419 -1.05 12.59 6.87
CA ALA A 419 -1.73 11.60 7.71
C ALA A 419 -3.21 11.97 7.93
N GLU A 420 -3.48 13.20 8.35
CA GLU A 420 -4.83 13.71 8.57
C GLU A 420 -5.69 13.57 7.31
N ARG A 421 -5.17 14.00 6.14
CA ARG A 421 -5.85 13.87 4.85
C ARG A 421 -6.13 12.42 4.47
N CYS A 422 -5.14 11.55 4.59
CA CYS A 422 -5.27 10.13 4.23
C CYS A 422 -6.31 9.41 5.09
N TYR A 423 -6.36 9.69 6.39
CA TYR A 423 -7.34 9.08 7.30
C TYR A 423 -8.79 9.57 7.09
N GLN A 424 -8.98 10.71 6.43
CA GLN A 424 -10.29 11.21 6.01
C GLN A 424 -10.67 10.79 4.59
N SER A 425 -9.73 10.28 3.79
CA SER A 425 -9.93 9.95 2.39
C SER A 425 -10.84 8.74 2.19
N THR A 426 -11.47 8.69 1.02
CA THR A 426 -12.36 7.57 0.65
C THR A 426 -12.13 7.14 -0.80
N ASN A 427 -12.40 5.86 -1.09
CA ASN A 427 -12.33 5.27 -2.42
C ASN A 427 -10.98 5.47 -3.14
N CYS A 428 -9.89 5.50 -2.40
CA CYS A 428 -8.56 5.65 -2.99
C CYS A 428 -7.51 4.81 -2.26
N VAL A 429 -6.39 4.62 -2.93
CA VAL A 429 -5.13 4.12 -2.39
C VAL A 429 -4.21 5.31 -2.16
N ASN A 430 -3.72 5.47 -0.94
CA ASN A 430 -2.75 6.50 -0.58
C ASN A 430 -1.39 5.87 -0.37
N ALA A 431 -0.42 6.16 -1.22
CA ALA A 431 0.97 5.82 -1.02
C ALA A 431 1.69 7.02 -0.40
N ILE A 432 2.32 6.82 0.76
CA ILE A 432 2.94 7.87 1.57
C ILE A 432 4.43 7.52 1.72
N PHE A 433 5.29 8.23 1.01
CA PHE A 433 6.74 8.05 1.00
C PHE A 433 7.36 8.97 2.05
N CYS A 434 7.58 8.47 3.28
CA CYS A 434 7.90 9.28 4.46
C CYS A 434 9.20 8.84 5.13
N GLY A 435 10.16 9.76 5.30
CA GLY A 435 11.46 9.47 5.91
C GLY A 435 11.37 9.07 7.39
N LYS A 436 12.14 8.05 7.78
CA LYS A 436 12.25 7.57 9.16
C LYS A 436 13.57 7.96 9.86
N GLN A 437 14.42 8.70 9.18
CA GLN A 437 15.66 9.20 9.75
C GLN A 437 15.51 10.67 10.15
N PRO A 438 16.27 11.12 11.17
CA PRO A 438 16.24 12.51 11.59
C PRO A 438 16.56 13.47 10.45
N ALA A 439 15.72 14.50 10.27
CA ALA A 439 15.87 15.54 9.27
C ALA A 439 15.29 16.87 9.78
N PRO A 440 15.70 18.01 9.22
CA PRO A 440 15.11 19.31 9.54
C PRO A 440 13.62 19.38 9.19
N THR A 441 12.86 20.20 9.92
CA THR A 441 11.46 20.51 9.60
C THR A 441 11.38 21.93 9.04
N PHE A 442 10.75 22.08 7.88
CA PHE A 442 10.75 23.34 7.12
C PHE A 442 9.44 24.13 7.24
N LEU A 443 8.32 23.46 7.41
CA LEU A 443 6.99 24.07 7.38
C LEU A 443 6.32 23.99 8.74
N THR A 444 5.52 25.00 9.08
CA THR A 444 4.50 24.85 10.13
C THR A 444 3.40 23.92 9.65
N VAL A 445 2.57 23.38 10.57
CA VAL A 445 1.40 22.54 10.19
C VAL A 445 0.43 23.32 9.29
N ASP A 446 0.22 24.61 9.55
CA ASP A 446 -0.68 25.43 8.73
C ASP A 446 -0.14 25.66 7.31
N GLU A 447 1.16 25.91 7.16
CA GLU A 447 1.83 26.01 5.85
C GLU A 447 1.75 24.65 5.12
N ALA A 448 2.03 23.55 5.82
CA ALA A 448 1.96 22.21 5.26
C ALA A 448 0.54 21.87 4.77
N LYS A 449 -0.50 22.20 5.53
CA LYS A 449 -1.91 21.99 5.12
C LYS A 449 -2.25 22.85 3.90
N ALA A 450 -1.81 24.11 3.88
CA ALA A 450 -2.06 25.00 2.75
C ALA A 450 -1.36 24.55 1.46
N GLU A 451 -0.13 24.02 1.58
CA GLU A 451 0.59 23.44 0.46
C GLU A 451 -0.05 22.13 -0.01
N LEU A 452 -0.39 21.23 0.92
CA LEU A 452 -1.03 19.95 0.60
C LEU A 452 -2.37 20.13 -0.12
N GLU A 453 -3.11 21.19 0.16
CA GLU A 453 -4.37 21.49 -0.53
C GLU A 453 -4.15 21.74 -2.03
N LYS A 454 -3.05 22.38 -2.40
CA LYS A 454 -2.63 22.58 -3.79
C LYS A 454 -1.84 21.41 -4.34
N GLY A 455 -1.12 20.69 -3.47
CA GLY A 455 -0.21 19.59 -3.78
C GLY A 455 1.14 20.01 -4.31
N VAL A 456 1.32 21.30 -4.65
CA VAL A 456 2.57 21.92 -5.10
C VAL A 456 2.60 23.38 -4.68
N ALA A 457 3.74 23.88 -4.23
CA ALA A 457 3.88 25.28 -3.83
C ALA A 457 5.29 25.83 -4.05
N GLU A 458 5.36 27.13 -4.32
CA GLU A 458 6.61 27.89 -4.21
C GLU A 458 6.91 28.19 -2.74
N TRP A 459 8.10 27.86 -2.29
CA TRP A 459 8.61 28.28 -0.99
C TRP A 459 9.25 29.67 -1.09
N LYS A 460 8.41 30.69 -0.92
CA LYS A 460 8.85 32.10 -1.03
C LYS A 460 9.92 32.47 -0.02
N TRP A 461 9.88 31.87 1.17
CA TRP A 461 10.89 32.07 2.22
C TRP A 461 12.27 31.53 1.81
N ALA A 462 12.31 30.49 0.96
CA ALA A 462 13.54 29.92 0.43
C ALA A 462 14.01 30.62 -0.86
N SER A 463 13.08 31.00 -1.75
CA SER A 463 13.38 31.58 -3.07
C SER A 463 14.26 32.82 -2.96
N SER A 464 15.27 32.96 -3.83
CA SER A 464 16.10 34.14 -3.96
C SER A 464 15.66 35.06 -5.11
N ALA A 465 14.79 34.57 -5.99
CA ALA A 465 14.12 35.37 -7.02
C ALA A 465 12.78 35.88 -6.53
N GLU A 466 12.44 37.15 -6.85
CA GLU A 466 11.14 37.74 -6.49
C GLU A 466 10.00 37.24 -7.39
N SER A 467 10.33 36.81 -8.59
CA SER A 467 9.39 36.29 -9.59
C SER A 467 10.09 35.33 -10.55
N LEU A 468 9.32 34.60 -11.34
CA LEU A 468 9.87 33.74 -12.40
C LEU A 468 10.69 34.55 -13.43
N ALA A 469 10.28 35.75 -13.78
CA ALA A 469 11.00 36.62 -14.71
C ALA A 469 12.39 37.04 -14.18
N ASP A 470 12.53 37.22 -12.86
CA ASP A 470 13.76 37.56 -12.17
C ASP A 470 14.68 36.35 -11.93
N ALA A 471 14.14 35.13 -12.00
CA ALA A 471 14.90 33.93 -11.77
C ALA A 471 15.85 33.58 -12.92
N ASP A 472 17.05 33.09 -12.58
CA ASP A 472 17.97 32.45 -13.54
C ASP A 472 17.58 30.99 -13.77
N ILE A 473 17.03 30.33 -12.75
CA ILE A 473 16.63 28.91 -12.74
C ILE A 473 15.48 28.66 -11.76
N VAL A 474 14.69 27.64 -12.00
CA VAL A 474 13.74 27.06 -11.03
C VAL A 474 14.33 25.80 -10.44
N LEU A 475 14.41 25.69 -9.13
CA LEU A 475 14.74 24.46 -8.40
C LEU A 475 13.44 23.81 -7.97
N GLY A 476 13.07 22.70 -8.58
CA GLY A 476 11.92 21.88 -8.22
C GLY A 476 12.33 20.68 -7.39
N THR A 477 11.49 20.23 -6.48
CA THR A 477 11.78 19.06 -5.64
C THR A 477 10.52 18.27 -5.29
N CYS A 478 10.70 16.94 -5.08
CA CYS A 478 9.66 16.06 -4.57
C CYS A 478 10.32 14.94 -3.73
N GLY A 479 10.03 14.93 -2.43
CA GLY A 479 10.59 14.04 -1.42
C GLY A 479 11.45 14.77 -0.39
N ASP A 480 11.65 14.17 0.78
CA ASP A 480 12.36 14.75 1.93
C ASP A 480 13.86 14.99 1.66
N VAL A 481 14.57 13.95 1.25
CA VAL A 481 16.01 14.05 0.95
C VAL A 481 16.28 14.93 -0.26
N PRO A 482 15.56 14.81 -1.39
CA PRO A 482 15.67 15.78 -2.48
C PRO A 482 15.41 17.23 -2.07
N ALA A 483 14.42 17.49 -1.20
CA ALA A 483 14.12 18.82 -0.70
C ALA A 483 15.28 19.39 0.13
N LEU A 484 15.84 18.59 1.04
CA LEU A 484 16.98 18.96 1.86
C LEU A 484 18.22 19.31 1.00
N GLU A 485 18.56 18.46 0.04
CA GLU A 485 19.74 18.67 -0.80
C GLU A 485 19.55 19.82 -1.79
N ALA A 486 18.34 20.01 -2.33
CA ALA A 486 18.04 21.15 -3.19
C ALA A 486 18.03 22.49 -2.45
N LEU A 487 17.58 22.53 -1.17
CA LEU A 487 17.68 23.73 -0.32
C LEU A 487 19.14 24.07 -0.02
N ALA A 488 19.96 23.08 0.30
CA ALA A 488 21.38 23.30 0.53
C ALA A 488 22.11 23.76 -0.75
N ALA A 489 21.73 23.20 -1.91
CA ALA A 489 22.23 23.67 -3.22
C ALA A 489 21.79 25.12 -3.49
N LEU A 490 20.54 25.49 -3.18
CA LEU A 490 20.04 26.86 -3.31
C LEU A 490 20.86 27.85 -2.48
N ASP A 491 21.18 27.50 -1.23
CA ASP A 491 22.00 28.33 -0.34
C ASP A 491 23.42 28.57 -0.95
N MET A 492 24.02 27.51 -1.50
CA MET A 492 25.30 27.62 -2.24
C MET A 492 25.19 28.52 -3.47
N LEU A 493 24.11 28.39 -4.27
CA LEU A 493 23.86 29.19 -5.45
C LEU A 493 23.64 30.68 -5.12
N LYS A 494 22.97 30.99 -4.02
CA LYS A 494 22.84 32.36 -3.48
C LYS A 494 24.21 33.00 -3.24
N GLY A 495 25.18 32.23 -2.71
CA GLY A 495 26.55 32.67 -2.52
C GLY A 495 27.27 33.07 -3.82
N GLU A 496 26.89 32.49 -4.96
CA GLU A 496 27.41 32.81 -6.29
C GLU A 496 26.57 33.87 -7.04
N GLY A 497 25.59 34.48 -6.38
CA GLY A 497 24.73 35.53 -6.93
C GLY A 497 23.67 35.01 -7.91
N VAL A 498 23.36 33.73 -7.91
CA VAL A 498 22.30 33.13 -8.72
C VAL A 498 20.94 33.36 -8.07
N LYS A 499 19.98 33.81 -8.84
CA LYS A 499 18.60 33.95 -8.43
C LYS A 499 17.79 32.74 -8.82
N ALA A 500 17.26 32.04 -7.83
CA ALA A 500 16.46 30.84 -8.07
C ALA A 500 15.09 30.93 -7.39
N LYS A 501 14.10 30.37 -8.05
CA LYS A 501 12.79 30.09 -7.50
C LYS A 501 12.79 28.65 -6.96
N PHE A 502 12.25 28.42 -5.77
CA PHE A 502 12.18 27.09 -5.17
C PHE A 502 10.75 26.60 -5.11
N VAL A 503 10.48 25.40 -5.67
CA VAL A 503 9.14 24.81 -5.76
C VAL A 503 9.17 23.40 -5.19
N ASN A 504 8.33 23.13 -4.19
CA ASN A 504 8.15 21.79 -3.63
C ASN A 504 6.86 21.13 -4.13
N VAL A 505 6.92 19.83 -4.40
CA VAL A 505 5.79 18.98 -4.82
C VAL A 505 5.57 17.93 -3.74
N VAL A 506 4.42 17.99 -3.07
CA VAL A 506 4.04 17.00 -2.05
C VAL A 506 3.10 15.94 -2.62
N ASP A 507 2.18 16.31 -3.51
CA ASP A 507 1.32 15.39 -4.25
C ASP A 507 1.82 15.29 -5.69
N LEU A 508 2.51 14.19 -5.96
CA LEU A 508 3.18 13.99 -7.25
C LEU A 508 2.23 14.09 -8.44
N LEU A 509 0.97 13.65 -8.28
CA LEU A 509 0.00 13.62 -9.38
C LEU A 509 -0.50 15.01 -9.78
N LYS A 510 -0.25 16.04 -8.97
CA LYS A 510 -0.63 17.42 -9.29
C LYS A 510 0.17 18.05 -10.43
N ILE A 511 1.37 17.54 -10.72
CA ILE A 511 2.16 18.03 -11.85
C ILE A 511 1.87 17.30 -13.17
N GLN A 512 1.03 16.24 -13.15
CA GLN A 512 0.56 15.57 -14.36
C GLN A 512 -0.26 16.52 -15.24
N ASN A 513 -0.36 16.23 -16.55
CA ASN A 513 -1.18 17.05 -17.44
C ASN A 513 -2.67 17.05 -17.01
N ALA A 514 -3.27 18.25 -16.93
CA ALA A 514 -4.66 18.42 -16.50
C ALA A 514 -5.68 17.75 -17.45
N SER A 515 -5.30 17.44 -18.69
CA SER A 515 -6.16 16.70 -19.61
C SER A 515 -6.25 15.20 -19.29
N GLU A 516 -5.28 14.67 -18.53
CA GLU A 516 -5.24 13.26 -18.10
C GLU A 516 -5.78 13.10 -16.68
N ASN A 517 -5.60 14.11 -15.84
CA ASN A 517 -6.03 14.12 -14.45
C ASN A 517 -6.57 15.52 -14.09
N ASP A 518 -7.87 15.66 -13.93
CA ASP A 518 -8.54 16.92 -13.66
C ASP A 518 -8.33 17.46 -12.23
N LEU A 519 -7.68 16.68 -11.33
CA LEU A 519 -7.15 17.15 -10.05
C LEU A 519 -5.74 17.74 -10.16
N ALA A 520 -5.07 17.61 -11.29
CA ALA A 520 -3.78 18.25 -11.53
C ALA A 520 -3.94 19.79 -11.57
N ILE A 521 -2.85 20.50 -11.28
CA ILE A 521 -2.87 21.98 -11.41
C ILE A 521 -3.07 22.36 -12.86
N SER A 522 -3.71 23.51 -13.10
CA SER A 522 -3.93 24.04 -14.45
C SER A 522 -2.61 24.37 -15.16
N ASP A 523 -2.64 24.50 -16.48
CA ASP A 523 -1.44 24.88 -17.25
C ASP A 523 -0.97 26.29 -16.88
N GLU A 524 -1.89 27.18 -16.51
CA GLU A 524 -1.58 28.54 -16.02
C GLU A 524 -0.83 28.47 -14.68
N GLU A 525 -1.32 27.71 -13.72
CA GLU A 525 -0.66 27.52 -12.41
C GLU A 525 0.70 26.82 -12.58
N PHE A 526 0.77 25.82 -13.48
CA PHE A 526 2.03 25.16 -13.79
C PHE A 526 3.05 26.15 -14.38
N ALA A 527 2.62 27.01 -15.30
CA ALA A 527 3.47 28.03 -15.91
C ALA A 527 3.92 29.11 -14.90
N GLU A 528 3.07 29.50 -13.93
CA GLU A 528 3.45 30.41 -12.86
C GLU A 528 4.54 29.83 -11.94
N LEU A 529 4.53 28.52 -11.74
CA LEU A 529 5.50 27.84 -10.88
C LEU A 529 6.80 27.51 -11.63
N PHE A 530 6.71 26.95 -12.82
CA PHE A 530 7.84 26.36 -13.51
C PHE A 530 8.22 27.05 -14.85
N GLY A 531 7.35 27.92 -15.36
CA GLY A 531 7.53 28.54 -16.69
C GLY A 531 7.00 27.69 -17.83
N ASN A 532 7.03 28.30 -19.04
CA ASN A 532 6.69 27.64 -20.31
C ASN A 532 7.95 27.39 -21.16
N GLY A 533 9.08 27.08 -20.51
CA GLY A 533 10.36 26.86 -21.18
C GLY A 533 11.26 28.08 -21.28
N GLU A 534 10.85 29.27 -20.81
CA GLU A 534 11.69 30.46 -20.80
C GLU A 534 12.77 30.44 -19.71
N LYS A 535 12.61 29.59 -18.70
CA LYS A 535 13.58 29.36 -17.63
C LYS A 535 13.88 27.86 -17.52
N PRO A 536 15.14 27.49 -17.28
CA PRO A 536 15.45 26.08 -16.99
C PRO A 536 14.89 25.67 -15.64
N VAL A 537 14.47 24.40 -15.54
CA VAL A 537 14.02 23.77 -14.31
C VAL A 537 14.99 22.64 -13.97
N LEU A 538 15.67 22.72 -12.83
CA LEU A 538 16.39 21.58 -12.25
C LEU A 538 15.48 20.93 -11.21
N PHE A 539 15.09 19.70 -11.44
CA PHE A 539 14.13 18.99 -10.59
C PHE A 539 14.80 17.79 -9.89
N ALA A 540 14.82 17.81 -8.58
CA ALA A 540 15.32 16.72 -7.74
C ALA A 540 14.14 15.85 -7.26
N PHE A 541 14.12 14.58 -7.65
CA PHE A 541 13.04 13.67 -7.38
C PHE A 541 13.49 12.46 -6.55
N HIS A 542 12.62 12.03 -5.66
CA HIS A 542 12.85 10.89 -4.78
C HIS A 542 13.13 9.58 -5.54
N ALA A 543 12.33 9.27 -6.56
CA ALA A 543 12.41 8.03 -7.32
C ALA A 543 13.14 8.23 -8.67
N TYR A 544 12.79 7.44 -9.68
CA TYR A 544 13.46 7.49 -10.99
C TYR A 544 13.14 8.79 -11.75
N ALA A 545 14.14 9.41 -12.32
CA ALA A 545 13.96 10.62 -13.14
C ALA A 545 12.99 10.42 -14.32
N GLY A 546 12.88 9.19 -14.83
CA GLY A 546 11.95 8.83 -15.90
C GLY A 546 10.48 9.07 -15.53
N THR A 547 10.12 8.91 -14.28
CA THR A 547 8.78 9.14 -13.72
C THR A 547 8.34 10.60 -13.91
N ILE A 548 9.20 11.55 -13.53
CA ILE A 548 8.93 12.98 -13.71
C ILE A 548 8.85 13.34 -15.20
N ARG A 549 9.79 12.86 -16.01
CA ARG A 549 9.77 13.12 -17.47
C ARG A 549 8.48 12.64 -18.11
N ARG A 550 7.95 11.50 -17.69
CA ARG A 550 6.64 10.99 -18.12
C ARG A 550 5.50 11.91 -17.70
N LEU A 551 5.48 12.35 -16.44
CA LEU A 551 4.41 13.19 -15.90
C LEU A 551 4.30 14.54 -16.57
N VAL A 552 5.44 15.18 -16.89
CA VAL A 552 5.47 16.53 -17.44
C VAL A 552 5.57 16.55 -18.96
N TRP A 553 5.61 15.41 -19.64
CA TRP A 553 5.82 15.32 -21.09
C TRP A 553 4.87 16.19 -21.92
N ASP A 554 3.61 16.20 -21.55
CA ASP A 554 2.57 16.98 -22.23
C ASP A 554 2.34 18.37 -21.61
N ARG A 555 3.18 18.78 -20.64
CA ARG A 555 3.14 20.12 -20.07
C ARG A 555 3.91 21.13 -20.95
N PRO A 556 3.47 22.38 -21.04
CA PRO A 556 4.24 23.43 -21.70
C PRO A 556 5.62 23.59 -21.08
N GLY A 557 6.64 23.70 -21.94
CA GLY A 557 8.02 23.95 -21.48
C GLY A 557 8.76 22.75 -20.92
N HIS A 558 8.25 21.50 -21.09
CA HIS A 558 8.89 20.29 -20.59
C HIS A 558 10.35 20.10 -21.10
N ASP A 559 10.71 20.66 -22.27
CA ASP A 559 12.06 20.60 -22.83
C ASP A 559 13.12 21.32 -21.97
N ALA A 560 12.69 22.25 -21.09
CA ALA A 560 13.57 22.99 -20.18
C ALA A 560 13.83 22.25 -18.85
N TRP A 561 13.30 21.04 -18.68
CA TRP A 561 13.43 20.27 -17.44
C TRP A 561 14.67 19.39 -17.44
N HIS A 562 15.51 19.57 -16.43
CA HIS A 562 16.66 18.75 -16.08
C HIS A 562 16.33 18.00 -14.80
N VAL A 563 16.15 16.68 -14.88
CA VAL A 563 15.62 15.88 -13.77
C VAL A 563 16.69 14.96 -13.21
N HIS A 564 16.96 15.10 -11.92
CA HIS A 564 17.74 14.17 -11.11
C HIS A 564 16.81 13.23 -10.34
N GLY A 565 17.23 12.00 -10.13
CA GLY A 565 16.52 10.97 -9.38
C GLY A 565 17.44 9.80 -9.10
N TYR A 566 16.90 8.73 -8.55
CA TYR A 566 17.64 7.51 -8.30
C TYR A 566 18.12 6.85 -9.62
N GLU A 567 19.40 6.41 -9.66
CA GLU A 567 20.05 5.89 -10.87
C GLU A 567 20.49 4.42 -10.75
N GLU A 568 19.95 3.65 -9.84
CA GLU A 568 20.35 2.25 -9.56
C GLU A 568 21.85 2.09 -9.20
N LYS A 569 22.42 3.08 -8.57
CA LYS A 569 23.82 3.08 -8.11
C LYS A 569 23.90 2.89 -6.60
N GLY A 570 22.96 2.08 -6.06
CA GLY A 570 22.93 1.76 -4.64
C GLY A 570 24.03 0.79 -4.24
N SER A 571 24.51 0.96 -3.00
CA SER A 571 25.53 0.14 -2.39
C SER A 571 25.41 0.25 -0.87
N THR A 572 26.15 -0.60 -0.13
CA THR A 572 26.41 -0.36 1.28
C THR A 572 27.52 0.68 1.37
N THR A 573 27.21 1.87 1.88
CA THR A 573 28.09 3.03 1.91
C THR A 573 27.63 4.04 2.96
N THR A 574 28.13 5.30 2.92
CA THR A 574 27.61 6.38 3.78
C THR A 574 26.44 7.12 3.12
N PRO A 575 25.60 7.85 3.90
CA PRO A 575 24.51 8.66 3.35
C PRO A 575 24.97 9.64 2.26
N PHE A 576 26.09 10.35 2.46
CA PHE A 576 26.64 11.24 1.44
C PHE A 576 27.06 10.49 0.17
N ASP A 577 27.76 9.37 0.32
CA ASP A 577 28.22 8.61 -0.85
C ASP A 577 27.06 8.01 -1.65
N MET A 578 25.98 7.61 -0.99
CA MET A 578 24.75 7.18 -1.66
C MET A 578 24.18 8.29 -2.56
N LEU A 579 24.12 9.52 -2.06
CA LEU A 579 23.68 10.68 -2.84
C LEU A 579 24.68 11.03 -3.95
N ARG A 580 25.99 10.97 -3.66
CA ARG A 580 27.06 11.24 -4.62
C ARG A 580 27.01 10.27 -5.82
N LEU A 581 26.82 8.99 -5.54
CA LEU A 581 26.73 7.96 -6.59
C LEU A 581 25.57 8.24 -7.56
N ASN A 582 24.47 8.81 -7.04
CA ASN A 582 23.27 9.12 -7.82
C ASN A 582 23.18 10.60 -8.26
N ASN A 583 24.25 11.41 -8.07
CA ASN A 583 24.27 12.84 -8.38
C ASN A 583 23.13 13.64 -7.74
N MET A 584 22.72 13.26 -6.54
CA MET A 584 21.62 13.90 -5.80
C MET A 584 22.14 14.79 -4.66
N ASP A 585 23.43 14.77 -4.36
CA ASP A 585 24.01 15.62 -3.34
C ASP A 585 24.00 17.12 -3.73
N ARG A 586 24.00 18.02 -2.74
CA ARG A 586 23.89 19.47 -2.91
C ARG A 586 24.95 20.05 -3.86
N TRP A 587 26.18 19.54 -3.83
CA TRP A 587 27.25 20.02 -4.71
C TRP A 587 27.02 19.63 -6.16
N ALA A 588 26.49 18.43 -6.41
CA ALA A 588 26.11 17.99 -7.73
C ALA A 588 24.97 18.85 -8.28
N LEU A 589 23.89 19.03 -7.49
CA LEU A 589 22.74 19.83 -7.89
C LEU A 589 23.13 21.31 -8.16
N ALA A 590 23.97 21.89 -7.29
CA ALA A 590 24.45 23.26 -7.47
C ALA A 590 25.38 23.40 -8.70
N ALA A 591 26.30 22.44 -8.92
CA ALA A 591 27.17 22.44 -10.08
C ALA A 591 26.39 22.29 -11.38
N ASP A 592 25.37 21.42 -11.42
CA ASP A 592 24.53 21.25 -12.59
C ASP A 592 23.64 22.47 -12.86
N ALA A 593 23.13 23.13 -11.81
CA ALA A 593 22.44 24.41 -11.97
C ALA A 593 23.34 25.46 -12.65
N LEU A 594 24.61 25.59 -12.22
CA LEU A 594 25.57 26.51 -12.84
C LEU A 594 25.90 26.14 -14.29
N ARG A 595 26.01 24.82 -14.61
CA ARG A 595 26.21 24.36 -16.01
C ARG A 595 25.05 24.73 -16.90
N ILE A 596 23.83 24.57 -16.40
CA ILE A 596 22.60 24.89 -17.13
C ILE A 596 22.50 26.40 -17.38
N ILE A 597 22.88 27.24 -16.41
CA ILE A 597 22.80 28.70 -16.53
C ILE A 597 23.91 29.24 -17.46
N ASP A 598 25.18 28.96 -17.15
CA ASP A 598 26.33 29.40 -17.91
C ASP A 598 27.60 28.62 -17.49
N ALA A 599 27.88 27.52 -18.19
CA ALA A 599 29.00 26.64 -17.87
C ALA A 599 30.39 27.32 -18.00
N GLU A 600 30.53 28.30 -18.91
CA GLU A 600 31.82 28.97 -19.12
C GLU A 600 32.09 29.98 -18.00
N LYS A 601 31.08 30.77 -17.63
CA LYS A 601 31.16 31.75 -16.54
C LYS A 601 31.53 31.11 -15.21
N TYR A 602 30.95 29.95 -14.91
CA TYR A 602 31.07 29.28 -13.63
C TYR A 602 32.05 28.09 -13.61
N ALA A 603 32.89 27.93 -14.65
CA ALA A 603 33.77 26.76 -14.83
C ALA A 603 34.65 26.46 -13.59
N ASP A 604 35.24 27.49 -12.99
CA ASP A 604 36.13 27.34 -11.81
C ASP A 604 35.34 26.87 -10.58
N LYS A 605 34.15 27.39 -10.36
CA LYS A 605 33.30 27.03 -9.21
C LYS A 605 32.73 25.60 -9.37
N ILE A 606 32.33 25.23 -10.55
CA ILE A 606 31.91 23.87 -10.87
C ILE A 606 33.04 22.86 -10.56
N ALA A 607 34.26 23.19 -11.02
CA ALA A 607 35.43 22.33 -10.76
C ALA A 607 35.78 22.24 -9.25
N GLU A 608 35.62 23.34 -8.49
CA GLU A 608 35.79 23.38 -7.05
C GLU A 608 34.82 22.42 -6.35
N TRP A 609 33.50 22.49 -6.65
CA TRP A 609 32.50 21.63 -6.03
C TRP A 609 32.63 20.17 -6.43
N GLU A 610 32.98 19.87 -7.69
CA GLU A 610 33.28 18.50 -8.12
C GLU A 610 34.50 17.92 -7.38
N LYS A 611 35.52 18.75 -7.20
CA LYS A 611 36.69 18.32 -6.41
C LYS A 611 36.30 18.06 -4.97
N PHE A 612 35.49 18.94 -4.35
CA PHE A 612 35.02 18.75 -2.98
C PHE A 612 34.25 17.42 -2.83
N ARG A 613 33.39 17.05 -3.77
CA ARG A 613 32.67 15.77 -3.77
C ARG A 613 33.64 14.57 -3.72
N GLN A 614 34.76 14.64 -4.46
CA GLN A 614 35.77 13.58 -4.45
C GLN A 614 36.55 13.57 -3.13
N ASP A 615 36.94 14.73 -2.61
CA ASP A 615 37.65 14.86 -1.34
C ASP A 615 36.76 14.38 -0.16
N ALA A 616 35.46 14.69 -0.16
CA ALA A 616 34.49 14.25 0.83
C ALA A 616 34.29 12.71 0.80
N PHE A 617 34.22 12.13 -0.40
CA PHE A 617 34.18 10.67 -0.53
C PHE A 617 35.47 10.02 0.01
N GLN A 618 36.66 10.59 -0.30
CA GLN A 618 37.93 10.06 0.21
C GLN A 618 37.98 10.18 1.74
N PHE A 619 37.47 11.28 2.29
CA PHE A 619 37.36 11.45 3.75
C PHE A 619 36.48 10.33 4.37
N ALA A 620 35.31 10.04 3.79
CA ALA A 620 34.45 8.97 4.28
C ALA A 620 35.12 7.58 4.19
N VAL A 621 35.95 7.33 3.14
CA VAL A 621 36.75 6.11 3.03
C VAL A 621 37.81 6.01 4.15
N ASP A 622 38.44 7.13 4.47
CA ASP A 622 39.56 7.14 5.44
C ASP A 622 39.05 7.14 6.90
N GLU A 623 37.95 7.84 7.17
CA GLU A 623 37.47 8.08 8.55
C GLU A 623 36.24 7.21 8.93
N GLY A 624 35.49 6.69 7.93
CA GLY A 624 34.32 5.83 8.15
C GLY A 624 33.00 6.58 8.43
N TYR A 625 32.96 7.91 8.25
CA TYR A 625 31.76 8.75 8.38
C TYR A 625 31.85 9.96 7.44
N ASP A 626 30.70 10.61 7.19
CA ASP A 626 30.60 11.73 6.25
C ASP A 626 31.22 13.02 6.80
N VAL A 627 31.63 13.91 5.90
CA VAL A 627 32.23 15.20 6.23
C VAL A 627 31.27 16.11 7.01
N PRO A 628 31.78 16.95 7.93
CA PRO A 628 30.95 17.89 8.71
C PRO A 628 30.13 18.85 7.84
N GLU A 629 30.66 19.28 6.69
CA GLU A 629 29.98 20.19 5.75
C GLU A 629 28.69 19.58 5.19
N PHE A 630 28.60 18.26 5.15
CA PHE A 630 27.37 17.54 4.79
C PHE A 630 26.45 17.37 6.00
N THR A 631 26.98 16.88 7.13
CA THR A 631 26.17 16.44 8.28
C THR A 631 25.67 17.58 9.16
N SER A 632 26.36 18.72 9.19
CA SER A 632 26.05 19.85 10.08
C SER A 632 25.35 21.03 9.40
N TRP A 633 25.06 20.94 8.11
CA TRP A 633 24.38 22.04 7.42
C TRP A 633 22.95 22.21 7.95
N VAL A 634 22.60 23.47 8.23
CA VAL A 634 21.25 23.90 8.60
C VAL A 634 20.86 25.11 7.75
N TRP A 635 19.57 25.26 7.49
CA TRP A 635 19.08 26.44 6.79
C TRP A 635 19.42 27.73 7.58
N PRO A 636 19.83 28.83 6.92
CA PRO A 636 20.33 30.03 7.61
C PRO A 636 19.39 30.63 8.65
N ASP A 637 18.06 30.60 8.41
CA ASP A 637 17.09 31.13 9.38
C ASP A 637 17.03 30.31 10.66
N ALA A 638 17.18 28.97 10.56
CA ALA A 638 17.26 28.07 11.69
C ALA A 638 18.58 28.25 12.48
N ALA A 639 19.68 28.50 11.78
CA ALA A 639 20.99 28.74 12.41
C ALA A 639 20.96 29.99 13.32
N ALA A 640 20.29 31.06 12.89
CA ALA A 640 20.14 32.27 13.67
C ALA A 640 19.34 32.08 14.98
N ALA A 641 18.39 31.09 14.99
CA ALA A 641 17.58 30.78 16.16
C ALA A 641 18.30 29.83 17.16
N THR A 642 19.35 29.09 16.74
CA THR A 642 19.88 27.91 17.46
C THR A 642 21.24 28.10 18.10
N GLU A 643 21.88 29.28 18.05
CA GLU A 643 23.21 29.49 18.71
C GLU A 643 23.25 29.11 20.19
N GLY A 644 22.11 28.73 20.81
CA GLY A 644 22.01 28.32 22.22
C GLY A 644 21.58 26.88 22.51
N GLU A 645 21.00 26.14 21.59
CA GLU A 645 20.30 24.86 21.90
C GLU A 645 20.83 23.60 21.20
N LEU A 646 21.60 23.70 20.13
CA LEU A 646 22.12 22.54 19.37
C LEU A 646 23.12 21.67 20.18
N SER A 647 23.69 22.17 21.27
CA SER A 647 24.67 21.44 22.09
C SER A 647 24.03 20.36 23.00
N ALA A 648 22.74 20.38 23.26
CA ALA A 648 22.06 19.49 24.20
C ALA A 648 21.38 18.26 23.54
N THR A 649 20.98 18.36 22.28
CA THR A 649 20.15 17.33 21.61
C THR A 649 21.00 16.30 20.84
N GLN A 650 22.22 16.64 20.47
CA GLN A 650 23.15 15.69 19.82
C GLN A 650 23.70 14.58 20.75
N MET A 651 23.55 14.72 22.06
CA MET A 651 24.05 13.75 23.03
C MET A 651 23.10 12.61 23.39
N THR A 652 21.84 12.62 22.91
CA THR A 652 20.85 11.59 23.25
C THR A 652 20.51 10.62 22.11
N ALA A 653 21.13 10.76 20.94
CA ALA A 653 20.87 9.88 19.78
C ALA A 653 21.73 8.60 19.77
N GLY A 654 22.55 8.36 20.78
CA GLY A 654 23.55 7.30 20.79
C GLY A 654 23.25 6.05 21.63
N ASP A 655 22.14 5.99 22.36
CA ASP A 655 21.81 4.83 23.20
C ASP A 655 20.35 4.43 23.02
N ASN A 656 20.10 3.56 22.06
CA ASN A 656 19.08 2.50 22.12
C ASN A 656 18.95 1.86 20.73
N GLU A 657 19.76 0.80 20.49
CA GLU A 657 19.46 -0.24 19.50
C GLU A 657 18.25 -1.07 19.93
#